data_946fa3786dcab864f1eb7cdb8ccff072
#
_entry.id   946fa3786dcab864f1eb7cdb8ccff072
#
_cell.length_a   1.000
_cell.length_b   1.000
_cell.length_c   1.000
_cell.angle_alpha   90.00
_cell.angle_beta   90.00
_cell.angle_gamma   90.00
#
_symmetry.space_group_name_H-M   'P 1'
#
loop_
_entity.id
_entity.type
_entity.pdbx_description
1 polymer ?
#
loop_
_entity_poly.entity_id
_entity_poly.type
_entity_poly.pdbx_seq_one_letter_code
_entity_poly.pdbx_strand_id
1 'polypeptide(L)'
;MNKLILKTTKSGLLAAALMASISASAETIEVKTLKYAGPYAVAQPWMADSVNIKGEVFDLNQLLDSPLSFTLLNKGKEVTAAQLLADKQDALHLASFCVSNTQRTKATIAVEGLEQYRLFVDGEQVAVNGDKAETILTPSQHTVVIKYLTRKNASSDKKSIKLTVTAANGAPLSVGDAAAKRAYNIYDVICAPNYPSVSISPNGKFIVVRKTWVDRKGNNHSISELRNSQTNRVMATFEENVKWMPSSNKLYFTQKASDSSIAGEEKQDGTLQLITINPLTMEREVLASHLPEGWFQFTPDEKTLIYTLYTEGRKKDAQVYDVKEPDDRQPGWRSRSYLAKFDLASGVLQPLTFGYHNVYLNDISADSRYLLIGKSEERLTKRPTTLNSYYRLNLNDMSVETLIEKGEFLNSAQFSPDGKSILVSASPEAFNGIGKNVEEGQTPSMIDTQLYLMTLSDKKVRPLTRDFNPNVQSTEWSKVDGNIYFTAEDKDCVHLFQLNPKSGKFTLLKTPEEYIKSFSLASSAAEMAFSGQSASNADRLYKMNTKALKSQLVDDLSARELKDVELGECKAWNFVNSRGDTLCCRYYLPPHFDAAKKYPMIVNYYGGCSPTSRMFQSRYPHHVYAAMGYVVLVVNPSGATGFGQKFSARHVDTAGEGVAEDIISSTQAFCDEHAFVNRKKIGCIGASYGGFMTQYLQTKTDLFAAAISHAGISDHTSYWGEGYWGYSYSEVSMANEYPWTNKHLFVDQSPLYNADKIHTPLLFVHGTADNNVPVGESIQLYTALKLLGRPTAMVLVDGQDHHIIDYEKRLKWQNTIFAWFAKWLQDDASWWTEMYGDEKM
;
A
#
# COMPACT_ATOMS: atom_id res chain seq x y z
N MET A 1 75.36 -25.29 -6.19
CA MET A 1 76.52 -25.20 -5.33
C MET A 1 76.14 -24.35 -4.13
N ASN A 2 76.37 -24.93 -2.92
CA ASN A 2 76.51 -24.39 -1.58
C ASN A 2 75.31 -23.61 -1.02
N LYS A 3 74.41 -24.21 -0.18
CA LYS A 3 74.58 -24.51 1.30
C LYS A 3 75.25 -23.37 2.06
N LEU A 4 74.50 -22.70 2.91
CA LEU A 4 74.84 -22.56 4.33
C LEU A 4 73.67 -22.52 5.24
N ILE A 5 73.73 -23.37 6.26
CA ILE A 5 72.88 -23.60 7.42
C ILE A 5 73.42 -22.74 8.56
N LEU A 6 72.59 -22.21 9.44
CA LEU A 6 72.66 -22.28 10.90
C LEU A 6 71.56 -21.44 11.56
N LYS A 7 70.73 -22.11 12.25
CA LYS A 7 70.55 -22.45 13.67
C LYS A 7 69.93 -21.34 14.54
N THR A 8 68.68 -21.61 14.88
CA THR A 8 68.04 -21.68 16.22
C THR A 8 68.22 -20.58 17.23
N THR A 9 67.13 -20.04 17.72
CA THR A 9 66.75 -20.25 19.14
C THR A 9 65.26 -20.03 19.31
N LYS A 10 64.67 -20.94 20.12
CA LYS A 10 63.27 -21.03 20.57
C LYS A 10 62.91 -19.89 21.50
N SER A 11 61.77 -19.33 21.42
CA SER A 11 60.92 -19.04 22.56
C SER A 11 59.46 -19.01 22.10
N GLY A 12 58.77 -20.04 22.48
CA GLY A 12 57.32 -20.19 22.19
C GLY A 12 56.51 -19.27 23.09
N LEU A 13 55.48 -18.75 22.51
CA LEU A 13 54.23 -18.44 23.21
C LEU A 13 53.07 -18.94 22.29
N LEU A 14 52.63 -20.14 22.61
CA LEU A 14 51.37 -20.70 22.16
C LEU A 14 50.27 -19.89 22.81
N ALA A 15 49.74 -18.90 22.15
CA ALA A 15 48.43 -18.35 22.49
C ALA A 15 47.39 -19.29 21.88
N ALA A 16 46.99 -20.31 22.61
CA ALA A 16 45.80 -21.08 22.34
C ALA A 16 44.61 -20.13 22.57
N ALA A 17 44.05 -19.58 21.50
CA ALA A 17 42.72 -19.02 21.52
C ALA A 17 41.75 -20.18 21.79
N LEU A 18 41.35 -20.36 23.04
CA LEU A 18 40.19 -21.09 23.41
C LEU A 18 39.02 -20.32 22.76
N MET A 19 38.56 -20.76 21.59
CA MET A 19 37.20 -20.53 21.20
C MET A 19 36.34 -21.36 22.16
N ALA A 20 35.92 -20.75 23.25
CA ALA A 20 34.79 -21.21 24.02
C ALA A 20 33.58 -21.05 23.07
N SER A 21 33.17 -22.12 22.41
CA SER A 21 31.82 -22.25 21.90
C SER A 21 30.92 -22.14 23.13
N ILE A 22 30.43 -20.93 23.38
CA ILE A 22 29.27 -20.76 24.26
C ILE A 22 28.14 -21.45 23.51
N SER A 23 27.89 -22.71 23.82
CA SER A 23 26.63 -23.35 23.49
C SER A 23 25.58 -22.55 24.25
N ALA A 24 24.88 -21.66 23.55
CA ALA A 24 23.72 -21.00 24.12
C ALA A 24 22.79 -22.09 24.62
N SER A 25 22.61 -22.21 25.91
CA SER A 25 21.67 -23.15 26.51
C SER A 25 20.26 -22.71 26.07
N ALA A 26 19.46 -23.66 25.58
CA ALA A 26 18.09 -23.38 25.19
C ALA A 26 17.33 -22.78 26.40
N GLU A 27 16.76 -21.59 26.23
CA GLU A 27 15.92 -21.00 27.27
C GLU A 27 14.55 -21.68 27.25
N THR A 28 14.13 -22.21 28.39
CA THR A 28 12.83 -22.87 28.55
C THR A 28 12.01 -22.16 29.61
N ILE A 29 10.82 -21.73 29.25
CA ILE A 29 9.88 -21.09 30.16
C ILE A 29 8.64 -21.96 30.34
N GLU A 30 8.20 -22.12 31.59
CA GLU A 30 6.98 -22.82 31.95
C GLU A 30 5.79 -21.85 31.92
N VAL A 31 4.70 -22.24 31.24
CA VAL A 31 3.42 -21.53 31.21
C VAL A 31 2.57 -21.93 32.39
N LYS A 32 2.41 -21.03 33.37
CA LYS A 32 1.69 -21.31 34.63
C LYS A 32 0.22 -20.96 34.56
N THR A 33 -0.13 -19.87 33.88
CA THR A 33 -1.48 -19.36 33.78
C THR A 33 -1.92 -19.23 32.31
N LEU A 34 -3.19 -19.49 32.05
CA LEU A 34 -3.80 -19.47 30.73
C LEU A 34 -5.17 -18.81 30.80
N LYS A 35 -5.58 -18.21 29.70
CA LYS A 35 -6.96 -17.81 29.46
C LYS A 35 -7.72 -19.02 28.93
N TYR A 36 -8.87 -19.32 29.49
CA TYR A 36 -9.66 -20.50 29.23
C TYR A 36 -11.09 -20.18 28.83
N ALA A 37 -11.63 -20.87 27.85
CA ALA A 37 -13.03 -20.82 27.45
C ALA A 37 -13.55 -22.26 27.23
N GLY A 38 -14.67 -22.57 27.88
CA GLY A 38 -15.29 -23.89 27.87
C GLY A 38 -15.84 -24.24 29.25
N PRO A 39 -16.32 -25.49 29.45
CA PRO A 39 -16.45 -26.60 28.50
C PRO A 39 -17.57 -26.33 27.46
N TYR A 40 -17.36 -26.76 26.24
CA TYR A 40 -18.40 -26.81 25.19
C TYR A 40 -18.77 -28.28 25.01
N ALA A 41 -19.86 -28.69 25.63
CA ALA A 41 -20.32 -30.08 25.66
C ALA A 41 -20.52 -30.62 24.24
N VAL A 42 -19.99 -31.77 23.97
CA VAL A 42 -20.17 -32.50 22.72
C VAL A 42 -20.67 -33.93 22.99
N ALA A 43 -21.24 -34.56 22.00
CA ALA A 43 -21.74 -35.93 22.14
C ALA A 43 -21.41 -36.70 20.88
N GLN A 44 -21.36 -38.06 21.03
CA GLN A 44 -21.32 -38.94 19.89
C GLN A 44 -22.66 -38.83 19.13
N PRO A 45 -22.62 -38.87 17.79
CA PRO A 45 -23.87 -38.91 17.00
C PRO A 45 -24.59 -40.24 17.21
N TRP A 46 -25.89 -40.25 16.90
CA TRP A 46 -26.63 -41.50 16.86
C TRP A 46 -25.98 -42.45 15.84
N MET A 47 -25.91 -43.72 16.16
CA MET A 47 -25.24 -44.80 15.39
C MET A 47 -23.72 -44.60 15.25
N ALA A 48 -23.06 -43.96 16.20
CA ALA A 48 -21.61 -43.75 16.17
C ALA A 48 -20.77 -45.06 16.20
N ASP A 49 -21.36 -46.12 16.64
CA ASP A 49 -20.79 -47.49 16.63
C ASP A 49 -20.91 -48.22 15.28
N SER A 50 -21.66 -47.64 14.34
CA SER A 50 -21.81 -48.12 12.98
C SER A 50 -20.70 -47.55 12.07
N VAL A 51 -20.41 -48.25 10.96
CA VAL A 51 -19.50 -47.75 9.94
C VAL A 51 -20.24 -46.89 8.94
N ASN A 52 -19.61 -45.85 8.46
CA ASN A 52 -20.13 -44.98 7.40
C ASN A 52 -19.97 -45.67 6.02
N ILE A 53 -20.40 -44.97 4.95
CA ILE A 53 -20.32 -45.52 3.56
C ILE A 53 -18.86 -45.79 3.11
N LYS A 54 -17.87 -45.24 3.78
CA LYS A 54 -16.43 -45.53 3.54
C LYS A 54 -15.86 -46.63 4.41
N GLY A 55 -16.68 -47.23 5.29
CA GLY A 55 -16.24 -48.25 6.25
C GLY A 55 -15.56 -47.70 7.50
N GLU A 56 -15.69 -46.42 7.80
CA GLU A 56 -15.06 -45.74 8.93
C GLU A 56 -16.02 -45.66 10.12
N VAL A 57 -15.52 -45.85 11.33
CA VAL A 57 -16.23 -45.67 12.59
C VAL A 57 -16.09 -44.17 13.00
N PHE A 58 -17.13 -43.61 13.62
CA PHE A 58 -17.07 -42.22 14.10
C PHE A 58 -16.03 -42.09 15.21
N ASP A 59 -15.05 -41.20 14.97
CA ASP A 59 -14.09 -40.78 15.99
C ASP A 59 -14.44 -39.37 16.51
N LEU A 60 -14.71 -39.25 17.81
CA LEU A 60 -15.00 -37.98 18.45
C LEU A 60 -13.85 -36.95 18.27
N ASN A 61 -12.61 -37.42 18.01
CA ASN A 61 -11.46 -36.55 17.74
C ASN A 61 -11.63 -35.70 16.47
N GLN A 62 -12.50 -36.10 15.54
CA GLN A 62 -12.86 -35.27 14.38
C GLN A 62 -13.44 -33.90 14.78
N LEU A 63 -14.04 -33.80 15.99
CA LEU A 63 -14.55 -32.55 16.50
C LEU A 63 -13.44 -31.53 16.82
N LEU A 64 -12.18 -31.93 16.96
CA LEU A 64 -11.05 -31.03 17.06
C LEU A 64 -10.85 -30.19 15.77
N ASP A 65 -11.32 -30.67 14.65
CA ASP A 65 -11.21 -29.97 13.37
C ASP A 65 -12.49 -29.13 13.09
N SER A 66 -13.51 -29.22 13.93
CA SER A 66 -14.73 -28.41 13.81
C SER A 66 -14.41 -26.92 14.06
N PRO A 67 -15.11 -25.97 13.38
CA PRO A 67 -14.88 -24.56 13.60
C PRO A 67 -15.34 -24.15 15.02
N LEU A 68 -14.37 -23.78 15.86
CA LEU A 68 -14.63 -23.19 17.17
C LEU A 68 -13.93 -21.81 17.22
N SER A 69 -14.71 -20.75 17.38
CA SER A 69 -14.17 -19.38 17.31
C SER A 69 -13.25 -19.06 18.49
N PHE A 70 -12.04 -18.64 18.22
CA PHE A 70 -11.10 -18.20 19.25
C PHE A 70 -11.58 -16.90 19.97
N THR A 71 -12.54 -16.18 19.41
CA THR A 71 -13.16 -15.01 20.06
C THR A 71 -13.86 -15.37 21.36
N LEU A 72 -14.18 -16.65 21.59
CA LEU A 72 -14.74 -17.15 22.85
C LEU A 72 -13.77 -16.94 24.02
N LEU A 73 -12.46 -16.92 23.74
CA LEU A 73 -11.43 -16.61 24.74
C LEU A 73 -11.52 -15.17 25.26
N ASN A 74 -12.15 -14.25 24.53
CA ASN A 74 -12.32 -12.86 25.00
C ASN A 74 -13.17 -12.76 26.28
N LYS A 75 -14.07 -13.72 26.48
CA LYS A 75 -14.89 -13.86 27.68
C LYS A 75 -14.37 -14.98 28.62
N GLY A 76 -13.19 -15.50 28.31
CA GLY A 76 -12.55 -16.56 29.05
C GLY A 76 -12.12 -16.14 30.46
N LYS A 77 -11.97 -17.11 31.35
CA LYS A 77 -11.43 -16.95 32.70
C LYS A 77 -9.96 -17.38 32.74
N GLU A 78 -9.25 -16.81 33.71
CA GLU A 78 -7.88 -17.25 33.97
C GLU A 78 -7.89 -18.60 34.74
N VAL A 79 -7.06 -19.53 34.29
CA VAL A 79 -6.90 -20.84 34.91
C VAL A 79 -5.41 -21.21 34.96
N THR A 80 -5.05 -22.11 35.87
CA THR A 80 -3.71 -22.74 35.85
C THR A 80 -3.72 -23.93 34.91
N ALA A 81 -2.53 -24.33 34.41
CA ALA A 81 -2.38 -25.50 33.55
C ALA A 81 -2.97 -26.77 34.20
N ALA A 82 -2.84 -26.93 35.50
CA ALA A 82 -3.42 -28.06 36.24
C ALA A 82 -4.96 -28.12 36.22
N GLN A 83 -5.65 -26.99 36.00
CA GLN A 83 -7.11 -26.92 35.95
C GLN A 83 -7.70 -27.30 34.59
N LEU A 84 -6.87 -27.43 33.52
CA LEU A 84 -7.37 -27.73 32.19
C LEU A 84 -8.07 -29.08 32.05
N LEU A 85 -7.75 -30.06 32.90
CA LEU A 85 -8.38 -31.38 32.96
C LEU A 85 -9.41 -31.57 34.10
N ALA A 86 -9.88 -30.51 34.70
CA ALA A 86 -10.84 -30.59 35.79
C ALA A 86 -12.22 -31.09 35.34
N ASP A 87 -12.52 -31.02 34.06
CA ASP A 87 -13.80 -31.41 33.49
C ASP A 87 -13.81 -32.92 33.09
N LYS A 88 -14.81 -33.67 33.52
CA LYS A 88 -14.98 -35.09 33.28
C LYS A 88 -16.14 -35.39 32.31
N GLN A 89 -16.39 -34.55 31.36
CA GLN A 89 -17.37 -34.76 30.30
C GLN A 89 -16.71 -34.75 28.91
N ASP A 90 -17.46 -35.28 27.93
CA ASP A 90 -17.07 -35.07 26.51
C ASP A 90 -17.29 -33.61 26.16
N ALA A 91 -16.20 -32.85 26.00
CA ALA A 91 -16.29 -31.42 25.73
C ALA A 91 -15.06 -30.89 24.97
N LEU A 92 -15.28 -29.91 24.13
CA LEU A 92 -14.23 -29.07 23.51
C LEU A 92 -13.88 -27.90 24.44
N HIS A 93 -12.63 -27.54 24.44
CA HIS A 93 -12.07 -26.46 25.24
C HIS A 93 -11.09 -25.63 24.44
N LEU A 94 -10.95 -24.36 24.82
CA LEU A 94 -9.91 -23.47 24.37
C LEU A 94 -9.07 -22.98 25.56
N ALA A 95 -7.77 -23.02 25.42
CA ALA A 95 -6.83 -22.38 26.32
C ALA A 95 -5.84 -21.54 25.53
N SER A 96 -5.43 -20.38 26.05
CA SER A 96 -4.46 -19.55 25.38
C SER A 96 -3.48 -18.86 26.33
N PHE A 97 -2.31 -18.54 25.81
CA PHE A 97 -1.29 -17.73 26.46
C PHE A 97 -0.53 -16.92 25.43
N CYS A 98 0.20 -15.89 25.84
CA CYS A 98 1.07 -15.13 24.98
C CYS A 98 2.54 -15.45 25.22
N VAL A 99 3.32 -15.50 24.14
CA VAL A 99 4.78 -15.61 24.17
C VAL A 99 5.37 -14.39 23.50
N SER A 100 6.30 -13.71 24.14
CA SER A 100 7.02 -12.60 23.56
C SER A 100 8.50 -12.94 23.45
N ASN A 101 9.12 -12.52 22.35
CA ASN A 101 10.54 -12.66 22.07
C ASN A 101 11.07 -11.41 21.38
N THR A 102 12.36 -11.16 21.55
CA THR A 102 13.05 -9.99 20.98
C THR A 102 13.87 -10.31 19.75
N GLN A 103 14.06 -11.61 19.46
CA GLN A 103 14.83 -12.11 18.33
C GLN A 103 14.04 -13.21 17.64
N ARG A 104 14.20 -13.36 16.32
CA ARG A 104 13.61 -14.47 15.60
C ARG A 104 14.22 -15.77 16.12
N THR A 105 13.37 -16.70 16.52
CA THR A 105 13.82 -17.98 17.08
C THR A 105 12.96 -19.15 16.61
N LYS A 106 13.59 -20.30 16.45
CA LYS A 106 12.86 -21.58 16.37
C LYS A 106 12.43 -21.96 17.77
N ALA A 107 11.14 -22.02 18.03
CA ALA A 107 10.57 -22.34 19.32
C ALA A 107 9.94 -23.74 19.29
N THR A 108 10.11 -24.46 20.37
CA THR A 108 9.40 -25.72 20.65
C THR A 108 8.36 -25.43 21.73
N ILE A 109 7.09 -25.63 21.42
CA ILE A 109 5.98 -25.57 22.38
C ILE A 109 5.63 -27.01 22.76
N ALA A 110 5.83 -27.38 24.00
CA ALA A 110 5.50 -28.71 24.52
C ALA A 110 4.23 -28.64 25.37
N VAL A 111 3.31 -29.55 25.12
CA VAL A 111 2.01 -29.70 25.78
C VAL A 111 1.91 -31.10 26.35
N GLU A 112 2.53 -31.33 27.48
CA GLU A 112 2.57 -32.64 28.14
C GLU A 112 1.26 -32.85 28.94
N GLY A 113 0.72 -34.08 28.86
CA GLY A 113 -0.46 -34.45 29.64
C GLY A 113 -1.81 -34.31 28.96
N LEU A 114 -1.88 -33.69 27.78
CA LEU A 114 -3.07 -33.65 26.90
C LEU A 114 -2.95 -34.73 25.84
N GLU A 115 -3.95 -35.60 25.72
CA GLU A 115 -3.92 -36.73 24.74
C GLU A 115 -4.37 -36.29 23.34
N GLN A 116 -5.36 -35.39 23.26
CA GLN A 116 -5.98 -34.97 22.00
C GLN A 116 -6.13 -33.44 21.96
N TYR A 117 -5.34 -32.80 21.12
CA TYR A 117 -5.38 -31.34 20.96
C TYR A 117 -4.90 -30.89 19.58
N ARG A 118 -5.19 -29.64 19.27
CA ARG A 118 -4.63 -28.86 18.16
C ARG A 118 -3.97 -27.61 18.74
N LEU A 119 -2.83 -27.27 18.21
CA LEU A 119 -2.09 -26.06 18.59
C LEU A 119 -2.14 -25.05 17.47
N PHE A 120 -2.35 -23.78 17.84
CA PHE A 120 -2.35 -22.66 16.90
C PHE A 120 -1.43 -21.57 17.44
N VAL A 121 -0.67 -20.96 16.54
CA VAL A 121 0.15 -19.78 16.83
C VAL A 121 -0.32 -18.67 15.90
N ASP A 122 -0.73 -17.53 16.47
CA ASP A 122 -1.30 -16.39 15.74
C ASP A 122 -2.48 -16.77 14.81
N GLY A 123 -3.24 -17.78 15.20
CA GLY A 123 -4.38 -18.31 14.46
C GLY A 123 -4.06 -19.38 13.42
N GLU A 124 -2.79 -19.67 13.15
CA GLU A 124 -2.37 -20.73 12.25
C GLU A 124 -2.11 -22.04 12.99
N GLN A 125 -2.62 -23.15 12.45
CA GLN A 125 -2.41 -24.46 13.06
C GLN A 125 -0.96 -24.92 12.86
N VAL A 126 -0.32 -25.30 13.96
CA VAL A 126 1.04 -25.85 13.95
C VAL A 126 0.96 -27.38 14.08
N ALA A 127 1.74 -28.07 13.27
CA ALA A 127 1.83 -29.54 13.36
C ALA A 127 2.41 -29.98 14.70
N VAL A 128 1.75 -30.93 15.35
CA VAL A 128 2.15 -31.47 16.62
C VAL A 128 2.73 -32.88 16.40
N ASN A 129 3.96 -33.13 16.89
CA ASN A 129 4.63 -34.41 16.87
C ASN A 129 4.79 -34.90 18.31
N GLY A 130 4.00 -35.91 18.69
CA GLY A 130 3.90 -36.36 20.09
C GLY A 130 3.28 -35.26 20.96
N ASP A 131 4.03 -34.72 21.89
CA ASP A 131 3.65 -33.64 22.80
C ASP A 131 4.28 -32.27 22.45
N LYS A 132 4.97 -32.18 21.28
CA LYS A 132 5.75 -31.02 20.86
C LYS A 132 5.32 -30.48 19.51
N ALA A 133 5.31 -29.18 19.40
CA ALA A 133 5.15 -28.46 18.14
C ALA A 133 6.32 -27.50 17.95
N GLU A 134 6.90 -27.52 16.76
CA GLU A 134 7.96 -26.60 16.38
C GLU A 134 7.38 -25.46 15.53
N THR A 135 7.72 -24.24 15.83
CA THR A 135 7.31 -23.06 15.10
C THR A 135 8.41 -22.01 15.10
N ILE A 136 8.29 -21.03 14.22
CA ILE A 136 9.18 -19.88 14.19
C ILE A 136 8.46 -18.69 14.81
N LEU A 137 9.03 -18.13 15.86
CA LEU A 137 8.58 -16.89 16.47
C LEU A 137 9.43 -15.75 15.93
N THR A 138 8.80 -14.81 15.26
CA THR A 138 9.44 -13.53 14.86
C THR A 138 9.58 -12.60 16.06
N PRO A 139 10.47 -11.59 16.05
CA PRO A 139 10.55 -10.62 17.14
C PRO A 139 9.20 -9.93 17.35
N SER A 140 8.44 -10.36 18.34
CA SER A 140 7.07 -9.86 18.57
C SER A 140 6.40 -10.61 19.73
N GLN A 141 5.15 -10.27 20.00
CA GLN A 141 4.27 -11.03 20.89
C GLN A 141 3.37 -11.94 20.05
N HIS A 142 3.35 -13.22 20.38
CA HIS A 142 2.59 -14.27 19.71
C HIS A 142 1.50 -14.82 20.61
N THR A 143 0.33 -15.11 20.04
CA THR A 143 -0.77 -15.77 20.76
C THR A 143 -0.76 -17.25 20.44
N VAL A 144 -0.63 -18.07 21.47
CA VAL A 144 -0.74 -19.52 21.36
C VAL A 144 -2.12 -19.96 21.85
N VAL A 145 -2.83 -20.73 21.03
CA VAL A 145 -4.13 -21.30 21.37
C VAL A 145 -4.04 -22.81 21.32
N ILE A 146 -4.51 -23.45 22.38
CA ILE A 146 -4.66 -24.88 22.50
C ILE A 146 -6.16 -25.20 22.45
N LYS A 147 -6.59 -25.93 21.44
CA LYS A 147 -7.92 -26.49 21.30
C LYS A 147 -7.85 -27.97 21.64
N TYR A 148 -8.54 -28.39 22.67
CA TYR A 148 -8.43 -29.75 23.16
C TYR A 148 -9.79 -30.36 23.50
N LEU A 149 -9.81 -31.69 23.61
CA LEU A 149 -11.00 -32.49 23.87
C LEU A 149 -10.79 -33.26 25.18
N THR A 150 -11.76 -33.14 26.10
CA THR A 150 -11.87 -34.04 27.28
C THR A 150 -12.83 -35.16 27.00
N ARG A 151 -12.66 -36.29 27.71
CA ARG A 151 -13.47 -37.50 27.58
C ARG A 151 -14.10 -37.86 28.91
N LYS A 152 -15.39 -38.23 28.89
CA LYS A 152 -16.13 -38.66 30.10
C LYS A 152 -15.50 -39.85 30.81
N ASN A 153 -14.87 -40.75 30.05
CA ASN A 153 -14.28 -42.00 30.53
C ASN A 153 -12.74 -42.01 30.49
N ALA A 154 -12.09 -40.84 30.43
CA ALA A 154 -10.63 -40.76 30.48
C ALA A 154 -10.13 -41.35 31.82
N SER A 155 -9.11 -42.22 31.76
CA SER A 155 -8.52 -42.81 32.95
C SER A 155 -8.06 -41.79 33.95
N SER A 156 -8.37 -42.00 35.23
CA SER A 156 -8.12 -41.07 36.32
C SER A 156 -6.66 -40.99 36.78
N ASP A 157 -5.73 -41.48 35.99
CA ASP A 157 -4.30 -41.26 36.24
C ASP A 157 -4.00 -39.79 36.08
N LYS A 158 -3.80 -39.12 37.21
CA LYS A 158 -3.50 -37.68 37.31
C LYS A 158 -2.21 -37.35 36.55
N LYS A 159 -2.27 -37.27 35.26
CA LYS A 159 -1.23 -36.60 34.48
C LYS A 159 -1.36 -35.07 34.75
N SER A 160 -0.38 -34.48 35.41
CA SER A 160 -0.30 -33.03 35.50
C SER A 160 0.01 -32.47 34.11
N ILE A 161 -0.80 -31.51 33.65
CA ILE A 161 -0.48 -30.79 32.41
C ILE A 161 0.71 -29.90 32.67
N LYS A 162 1.72 -30.01 31.81
CA LYS A 162 2.87 -29.14 31.81
C LYS A 162 3.01 -28.50 30.41
N LEU A 163 3.06 -27.19 30.40
CA LEU A 163 3.23 -26.39 29.21
C LEU A 163 4.56 -25.68 29.26
N THR A 164 5.38 -25.85 28.24
CA THR A 164 6.68 -25.17 28.15
C THR A 164 6.91 -24.60 26.76
N VAL A 165 7.64 -23.50 26.69
CA VAL A 165 8.15 -22.92 25.44
C VAL A 165 9.66 -22.85 25.55
N THR A 166 10.35 -23.39 24.55
CA THR A 166 11.82 -23.46 24.50
C THR A 166 12.32 -22.75 23.24
N ALA A 167 13.22 -21.79 23.38
CA ALA A 167 13.92 -21.16 22.26
C ALA A 167 15.19 -21.94 21.92
N ALA A 168 15.35 -22.37 20.65
CA ALA A 168 16.47 -23.22 20.23
C ALA A 168 17.85 -22.54 20.35
N ASN A 169 17.92 -21.23 20.17
CA ASN A 169 19.16 -20.44 20.17
C ASN A 169 19.37 -19.64 21.45
N GLY A 170 18.65 -19.97 22.53
CA GLY A 170 18.73 -19.23 23.80
C GLY A 170 18.18 -17.81 23.72
N ALA A 171 17.38 -17.50 22.70
CA ALA A 171 16.73 -16.19 22.59
C ALA A 171 15.84 -15.92 23.81
N PRO A 172 15.88 -14.70 24.38
CA PRO A 172 15.05 -14.36 25.53
C PRO A 172 13.57 -14.52 25.21
N LEU A 173 12.89 -15.35 26.00
CA LEU A 173 11.45 -15.54 25.94
C LEU A 173 10.79 -14.96 27.19
N SER A 174 9.56 -14.47 27.05
CA SER A 174 8.69 -14.21 28.17
C SER A 174 7.28 -14.73 27.87
N VAL A 175 6.63 -15.28 28.91
CA VAL A 175 5.22 -15.66 28.85
C VAL A 175 4.42 -14.56 29.50
N GLY A 176 3.55 -13.96 28.74
CA GLY A 176 2.71 -12.84 29.17
C GLY A 176 1.32 -13.27 29.61
N ASP A 177 0.60 -12.31 30.17
CA ASP A 177 -0.83 -12.44 30.44
C ASP A 177 -1.56 -12.79 29.12
N ALA A 178 -2.39 -13.81 29.18
CA ALA A 178 -3.24 -14.22 28.04
C ALA A 178 -4.25 -13.13 27.60
N ALA A 179 -4.44 -12.09 28.37
CA ALA A 179 -5.24 -10.92 28.03
C ALA A 179 -4.43 -9.80 27.37
N ALA A 180 -3.09 -9.89 27.33
CA ALA A 180 -2.25 -8.89 26.71
C ALA A 180 -2.51 -8.83 25.19
N LYS A 181 -2.53 -7.62 24.64
CA LYS A 181 -2.65 -7.42 23.20
C LYS A 181 -1.39 -7.89 22.51
N ARG A 182 -1.54 -8.51 21.34
CA ARG A 182 -0.41 -8.95 20.53
C ARG A 182 0.22 -7.76 19.76
N ALA A 183 1.45 -7.92 19.35
CA ALA A 183 2.10 -6.96 18.49
C ALA A 183 1.51 -6.96 17.07
N TYR A 184 1.58 -5.82 16.40
CA TYR A 184 1.22 -5.65 15.01
C TYR A 184 2.24 -6.36 14.11
N ASN A 185 1.78 -7.12 13.14
CA ASN A 185 2.65 -7.94 12.28
C ASN A 185 2.33 -7.77 10.80
N ILE A 186 3.12 -8.44 9.95
CA ILE A 186 3.00 -8.28 8.48
C ILE A 186 1.67 -8.78 7.91
N TYR A 187 1.03 -9.76 8.55
CA TYR A 187 -0.29 -10.23 8.11
C TYR A 187 -1.38 -9.19 8.40
N ASP A 188 -1.25 -8.40 9.44
CA ASP A 188 -2.14 -7.29 9.74
C ASP A 188 -2.06 -6.17 8.68
N VAL A 189 -0.95 -6.12 7.94
CA VAL A 189 -0.77 -5.18 6.82
C VAL A 189 -1.32 -5.75 5.51
N ILE A 190 -0.95 -6.99 5.19
CA ILE A 190 -1.23 -7.61 3.89
C ILE A 190 -2.66 -8.12 3.81
N CYS A 191 -3.18 -8.71 4.90
CA CYS A 191 -4.49 -9.35 4.93
C CYS A 191 -5.60 -8.46 5.47
N ALA A 192 -5.29 -7.28 6.01
CA ALA A 192 -6.30 -6.42 6.60
C ALA A 192 -7.32 -5.93 5.56
N PRO A 193 -8.60 -5.90 5.92
CA PRO A 193 -9.61 -5.28 5.10
C PRO A 193 -9.37 -3.77 4.98
N ASN A 194 -9.71 -3.23 3.81
CA ASN A 194 -9.62 -1.79 3.54
C ASN A 194 -10.79 -1.30 2.69
N TYR A 195 -10.98 0.02 2.64
CA TYR A 195 -12.00 0.71 1.86
C TYR A 195 -11.35 1.47 0.69
N PRO A 196 -11.11 0.82 -0.48
CA PRO A 196 -10.48 1.49 -1.62
C PRO A 196 -11.35 2.58 -2.24
N SER A 197 -12.67 2.48 -2.14
CA SER A 197 -13.58 3.48 -2.67
C SER A 197 -14.87 3.58 -1.86
N VAL A 198 -15.43 4.80 -1.85
CA VAL A 198 -16.74 5.12 -1.29
C VAL A 198 -17.54 5.92 -2.29
N SER A 199 -18.84 5.71 -2.34
CA SER A 199 -19.77 6.52 -3.12
C SER A 199 -21.09 6.72 -2.37
N ILE A 200 -21.68 7.91 -2.52
CA ILE A 200 -22.96 8.25 -1.93
C ILE A 200 -24.02 8.37 -3.03
N SER A 201 -25.26 7.95 -2.73
CA SER A 201 -26.37 8.09 -3.67
C SER A 201 -26.65 9.56 -4.01
N PRO A 202 -27.20 9.87 -5.20
CA PRO A 202 -27.57 11.23 -5.57
C PRO A 202 -28.35 12.00 -4.51
N ASN A 203 -29.28 11.35 -3.81
CA ASN A 203 -30.11 11.95 -2.75
C ASN A 203 -29.48 11.93 -1.36
N GLY A 204 -28.24 11.42 -1.21
CA GLY A 204 -27.50 11.36 0.06
C GLY A 204 -28.02 10.32 1.08
N LYS A 205 -29.01 9.48 0.72
CA LYS A 205 -29.65 8.55 1.68
C LYS A 205 -28.93 7.22 1.83
N PHE A 206 -28.06 6.87 0.90
CA PHE A 206 -27.35 5.60 0.89
C PHE A 206 -25.87 5.79 0.56
N ILE A 207 -25.04 4.92 1.11
CA ILE A 207 -23.61 4.87 0.87
C ILE A 207 -23.28 3.47 0.35
N VAL A 208 -22.50 3.40 -0.72
CA VAL A 208 -21.83 2.17 -1.15
C VAL A 208 -20.35 2.30 -0.83
N VAL A 209 -19.82 1.34 -0.12
CA VAL A 209 -18.40 1.23 0.14
C VAL A 209 -17.86 -0.09 -0.41
N ARG A 210 -16.80 -0.01 -1.22
CA ARG A 210 -16.06 -1.19 -1.64
C ARG A 210 -15.13 -1.61 -0.52
N LYS A 211 -15.20 -2.89 -0.12
CA LYS A 211 -14.33 -3.49 0.88
C LYS A 211 -13.52 -4.60 0.24
N THR A 212 -12.20 -4.56 0.41
CA THR A 212 -11.29 -5.55 -0.16
C THR A 212 -10.34 -6.08 0.91
N TRP A 213 -9.96 -7.34 0.83
CA TRP A 213 -8.93 -7.95 1.66
C TRP A 213 -8.33 -9.17 0.96
N VAL A 214 -7.19 -9.60 1.45
CA VAL A 214 -6.56 -10.88 1.07
C VAL A 214 -6.64 -11.80 2.28
N ASP A 215 -7.08 -13.03 2.10
CA ASP A 215 -7.05 -14.01 3.19
C ASP A 215 -5.63 -14.56 3.40
N ARG A 216 -5.43 -15.31 4.49
CA ARG A 216 -4.11 -15.89 4.78
C ARG A 216 -3.68 -17.02 3.83
N LYS A 217 -4.55 -17.42 2.91
CA LYS A 217 -4.25 -18.36 1.82
C LYS A 217 -3.87 -17.64 0.52
N GLY A 218 -3.89 -16.30 0.53
CA GLY A 218 -3.58 -15.49 -0.64
C GLY A 218 -4.78 -15.23 -1.57
N ASN A 219 -6.01 -15.63 -1.18
CA ASN A 219 -7.19 -15.36 -2.02
C ASN A 219 -7.65 -13.91 -1.84
N ASN A 220 -7.88 -13.24 -2.96
CA ASN A 220 -8.43 -11.90 -2.98
C ASN A 220 -9.95 -11.94 -2.79
N HIS A 221 -10.45 -11.11 -1.89
CA HIS A 221 -11.86 -10.92 -1.63
C HIS A 221 -12.25 -9.47 -1.86
N SER A 222 -13.46 -9.28 -2.38
CA SER A 222 -13.97 -7.94 -2.64
C SER A 222 -15.50 -7.95 -2.61
N ILE A 223 -16.09 -7.07 -1.80
CA ILE A 223 -17.54 -6.90 -1.71
C ILE A 223 -17.90 -5.41 -1.76
N SER A 224 -19.09 -5.10 -2.23
CA SER A 224 -19.72 -3.79 -2.10
C SER A 224 -20.77 -3.84 -0.98
N GLU A 225 -20.63 -3.02 0.05
CA GLU A 225 -21.62 -2.88 1.12
C GLU A 225 -22.52 -1.68 0.85
N LEU A 226 -23.83 -1.92 0.72
CA LEU A 226 -24.86 -0.87 0.67
C LEU A 226 -25.27 -0.54 2.11
N ARG A 227 -25.16 0.71 2.49
CA ARG A 227 -25.51 1.21 3.83
C ARG A 227 -26.55 2.31 3.77
N ASN A 228 -27.46 2.32 4.73
CA ASN A 228 -28.35 3.45 4.97
C ASN A 228 -27.56 4.58 5.67
N SER A 229 -27.51 5.77 5.07
CA SER A 229 -26.70 6.88 5.59
C SER A 229 -27.22 7.45 6.91
N GLN A 230 -28.48 7.28 7.25
CA GLN A 230 -29.04 7.79 8.52
C GLN A 230 -28.78 6.84 9.68
N THR A 231 -28.98 5.55 9.47
CA THR A 231 -28.88 4.52 10.52
C THR A 231 -27.50 3.86 10.57
N ASN A 232 -26.64 4.09 9.59
CA ASN A 232 -25.33 3.47 9.37
C ASN A 232 -25.38 1.94 9.18
N ARG A 233 -26.56 1.33 9.11
CA ARG A 233 -26.73 -0.12 8.98
C ARG A 233 -26.39 -0.58 7.56
N VAL A 234 -25.71 -1.71 7.46
CA VAL A 234 -25.58 -2.46 6.20
C VAL A 234 -26.94 -3.01 5.83
N MET A 235 -27.41 -2.70 4.63
CA MET A 235 -28.69 -3.16 4.09
C MET A 235 -28.51 -4.39 3.21
N ALA A 236 -27.43 -4.40 2.41
CA ALA A 236 -27.07 -5.51 1.54
C ALA A 236 -25.55 -5.52 1.28
N THR A 237 -25.05 -6.68 0.86
CA THR A 237 -23.70 -6.88 0.35
C THR A 237 -23.78 -7.52 -1.03
N PHE A 238 -22.89 -7.09 -1.93
CA PHE A 238 -22.81 -7.58 -3.30
C PHE A 238 -21.35 -8.01 -3.57
N GLU A 239 -21.17 -9.10 -4.27
CA GLU A 239 -19.85 -9.49 -4.80
C GLU A 239 -19.49 -8.60 -5.99
N GLU A 240 -20.51 -8.16 -6.74
CA GLU A 240 -20.38 -7.25 -7.87
C GLU A 240 -19.91 -5.86 -7.43
N ASN A 241 -19.22 -5.17 -8.31
CA ASN A 241 -18.85 -3.77 -8.14
C ASN A 241 -20.03 -2.87 -8.53
N VAL A 242 -20.97 -2.69 -7.61
CA VAL A 242 -22.15 -1.85 -7.85
C VAL A 242 -21.81 -0.36 -7.79
N LYS A 243 -22.43 0.41 -8.69
CA LYS A 243 -22.28 1.87 -8.81
C LYS A 243 -23.64 2.56 -8.77
N TRP A 244 -23.67 3.84 -8.45
CA TRP A 244 -24.89 4.64 -8.50
C TRP A 244 -25.22 5.08 -9.94
N MET A 245 -26.49 4.99 -10.32
CA MET A 245 -27.06 5.74 -11.41
C MET A 245 -26.93 7.25 -11.12
N PRO A 246 -26.69 8.11 -12.12
CA PRO A 246 -26.43 9.54 -11.89
C PRO A 246 -27.56 10.31 -11.19
N SER A 247 -28.80 9.91 -11.36
CA SER A 247 -29.98 10.68 -10.93
C SER A 247 -31.05 9.85 -10.20
N SER A 248 -31.34 8.63 -10.65
CA SER A 248 -32.49 7.83 -10.18
C SER A 248 -32.30 7.19 -8.80
N ASN A 249 -31.15 7.29 -8.19
CA ASN A 249 -30.77 6.62 -6.94
C ASN A 249 -30.85 5.08 -6.99
N LYS A 250 -30.88 4.48 -8.18
CA LYS A 250 -30.72 3.03 -8.37
C LYS A 250 -29.23 2.71 -8.38
N LEU A 251 -28.90 1.49 -7.98
CA LEU A 251 -27.57 0.91 -8.22
C LEU A 251 -27.55 0.26 -9.60
N TYR A 252 -26.36 0.09 -10.17
CA TYR A 252 -26.16 -0.70 -11.38
C TYR A 252 -24.83 -1.47 -11.33
N PHE A 253 -24.81 -2.54 -12.11
CA PHE A 253 -23.60 -3.31 -12.43
C PHE A 253 -23.77 -4.02 -13.77
N THR A 254 -22.70 -4.54 -14.31
CA THR A 254 -22.74 -5.38 -15.53
C THR A 254 -22.40 -6.82 -15.16
N GLN A 255 -23.07 -7.76 -15.82
CA GLN A 255 -22.81 -9.19 -15.69
C GLN A 255 -22.89 -9.88 -17.05
N LYS A 256 -22.35 -11.09 -17.17
CA LYS A 256 -22.61 -11.93 -18.35
C LYS A 256 -24.05 -12.42 -18.34
N ALA A 257 -24.67 -12.49 -19.51
CA ALA A 257 -26.05 -12.94 -19.62
C ALA A 257 -26.22 -14.40 -19.11
N SER A 258 -25.20 -15.24 -19.27
CA SER A 258 -25.16 -16.60 -18.72
C SER A 258 -25.30 -16.66 -17.19
N ASP A 259 -24.89 -15.61 -16.49
CA ASP A 259 -24.85 -15.53 -15.03
C ASP A 259 -26.14 -14.90 -14.45
N SER A 260 -27.10 -14.51 -15.34
CA SER A 260 -28.37 -13.89 -14.91
C SER A 260 -29.25 -14.86 -14.13
N SER A 261 -29.64 -14.45 -12.93
CA SER A 261 -30.65 -15.14 -12.11
C SER A 261 -32.07 -14.58 -12.30
N ILE A 262 -32.26 -13.64 -13.23
CA ILE A 262 -33.55 -12.99 -13.47
C ILE A 262 -34.42 -13.90 -14.32
N ALA A 263 -35.62 -14.24 -13.82
CA ALA A 263 -36.53 -15.15 -14.48
C ALA A 263 -37.10 -14.53 -15.75
N GLY A 264 -37.16 -15.32 -16.83
CA GLY A 264 -37.83 -14.96 -18.09
C GLY A 264 -36.92 -14.38 -19.16
N GLU A 265 -35.61 -14.29 -18.94
CA GLU A 265 -34.66 -13.82 -19.97
C GLU A 265 -33.98 -14.95 -20.73
N GLU A 266 -33.79 -14.75 -22.03
CA GLU A 266 -32.95 -15.63 -22.85
C GLU A 266 -31.46 -15.52 -22.44
N LYS A 267 -30.90 -16.64 -22.04
CA LYS A 267 -29.44 -16.74 -21.72
C LYS A 267 -28.70 -16.89 -23.04
N GLN A 268 -28.13 -15.80 -23.54
CA GLN A 268 -27.18 -15.83 -24.64
C GLN A 268 -25.74 -15.82 -24.12
N ASP A 269 -24.96 -16.84 -24.46
CA ASP A 269 -23.57 -16.93 -24.11
C ASP A 269 -22.75 -15.76 -24.69
N GLY A 270 -21.95 -15.14 -23.87
CA GLY A 270 -20.95 -14.13 -24.27
C GLY A 270 -21.42 -12.68 -24.32
N THR A 271 -22.70 -12.37 -24.03
CA THR A 271 -23.19 -10.99 -23.99
C THR A 271 -23.23 -10.42 -22.59
N LEU A 272 -23.00 -9.10 -22.48
CA LEU A 272 -23.12 -8.36 -21.23
C LEU A 272 -24.53 -7.78 -21.08
N GLN A 273 -25.03 -7.82 -19.86
CA GLN A 273 -26.27 -7.17 -19.44
C GLN A 273 -25.97 -6.07 -18.42
N LEU A 274 -26.75 -4.99 -18.50
CA LEU A 274 -26.76 -3.92 -17.52
C LEU A 274 -27.94 -4.13 -16.58
N ILE A 275 -27.61 -4.40 -15.33
CA ILE A 275 -28.60 -4.65 -14.28
C ILE A 275 -28.70 -3.42 -13.39
N THR A 276 -29.94 -3.03 -13.07
CA THR A 276 -30.21 -2.03 -12.03
C THR A 276 -30.81 -2.68 -10.79
N ILE A 277 -30.57 -2.07 -9.63
CA ILE A 277 -31.07 -2.52 -8.34
C ILE A 277 -31.74 -1.33 -7.63
N ASN A 278 -32.97 -1.52 -7.19
CA ASN A 278 -33.61 -0.57 -6.30
C ASN A 278 -33.05 -0.75 -4.87
N PRO A 279 -32.40 0.26 -4.26
CA PRO A 279 -31.75 0.11 -2.97
C PRO A 279 -32.71 -0.08 -1.78
N LEU A 280 -34.02 0.13 -1.98
CA LEU A 280 -35.04 -0.06 -0.93
C LEU A 280 -35.71 -1.44 -1.00
N THR A 281 -36.06 -1.89 -2.22
CA THR A 281 -36.79 -3.16 -2.41
C THR A 281 -35.85 -4.31 -2.76
N MET A 282 -34.61 -4.02 -3.15
CA MET A 282 -33.62 -4.97 -3.70
C MET A 282 -34.07 -5.63 -5.00
N GLU A 283 -35.12 -5.13 -5.64
CA GLU A 283 -35.56 -5.59 -6.97
C GLU A 283 -34.46 -5.31 -7.99
N ARG A 284 -34.21 -6.33 -8.82
CA ARG A 284 -33.26 -6.28 -9.94
C ARG A 284 -34.03 -6.21 -11.25
N GLU A 285 -33.56 -5.36 -12.14
CA GLU A 285 -34.16 -5.15 -13.46
C GLU A 285 -33.07 -5.11 -14.52
N VAL A 286 -33.24 -5.77 -15.64
CA VAL A 286 -32.36 -5.63 -16.81
C VAL A 286 -32.67 -4.33 -17.50
N LEU A 287 -31.77 -3.37 -17.42
CA LEU A 287 -31.93 -2.08 -18.11
C LEU A 287 -31.55 -2.17 -19.59
N ALA A 288 -30.56 -2.97 -19.94
CA ALA A 288 -30.15 -3.21 -21.31
C ALA A 288 -29.42 -4.56 -21.40
N SER A 289 -29.66 -5.24 -22.55
CA SER A 289 -28.98 -6.46 -22.95
C SER A 289 -28.03 -6.18 -24.12
N HIS A 290 -27.12 -7.13 -24.40
CA HIS A 290 -26.18 -7.06 -25.52
C HIS A 290 -25.27 -5.82 -25.50
N LEU A 291 -24.80 -5.44 -24.32
CA LEU A 291 -23.84 -4.35 -24.18
C LEU A 291 -22.51 -4.71 -24.85
N PRO A 292 -21.88 -3.76 -25.55
CA PRO A 292 -20.51 -3.93 -25.99
C PRO A 292 -19.55 -4.04 -24.79
N GLU A 293 -18.48 -4.78 -24.97
CA GLU A 293 -17.39 -4.76 -23.99
C GLU A 293 -16.72 -3.39 -24.00
N GLY A 294 -16.38 -2.88 -22.83
CA GLY A 294 -15.71 -1.61 -22.67
C GLY A 294 -16.12 -0.89 -21.40
N TRP A 295 -15.42 0.19 -21.12
CA TRP A 295 -15.71 1.05 -19.99
C TRP A 295 -16.70 2.13 -20.44
N PHE A 296 -17.70 2.43 -19.62
CA PHE A 296 -18.71 3.43 -19.94
C PHE A 296 -19.10 4.31 -18.75
N GLN A 297 -19.70 5.45 -19.07
CA GLN A 297 -20.38 6.35 -18.15
C GLN A 297 -21.79 6.65 -18.67
N PHE A 298 -22.74 6.76 -17.72
CA PHE A 298 -24.08 7.26 -18.04
C PHE A 298 -24.05 8.76 -18.30
N THR A 299 -24.86 9.21 -19.26
CA THR A 299 -25.28 10.61 -19.28
C THR A 299 -26.15 10.92 -18.06
N PRO A 300 -26.13 12.17 -17.51
CA PRO A 300 -26.92 12.55 -16.34
C PRO A 300 -28.44 12.27 -16.45
N ASP A 301 -29.00 12.26 -17.65
CA ASP A 301 -30.39 11.93 -17.94
C ASP A 301 -30.67 10.43 -18.00
N GLU A 302 -29.64 9.58 -17.82
CA GLU A 302 -29.70 8.13 -17.78
C GLU A 302 -30.22 7.46 -19.06
N LYS A 303 -30.17 8.14 -20.22
CA LYS A 303 -30.66 7.63 -21.49
C LYS A 303 -29.59 7.04 -22.40
N THR A 304 -28.36 7.44 -22.16
CA THR A 304 -27.22 7.10 -23.02
C THR A 304 -26.01 6.68 -22.19
N LEU A 305 -25.26 5.70 -22.71
CA LEU A 305 -23.95 5.34 -22.20
C LEU A 305 -22.89 5.90 -23.13
N ILE A 306 -21.90 6.57 -22.57
CA ILE A 306 -20.72 7.01 -23.33
C ILE A 306 -19.61 6.01 -23.07
N TYR A 307 -19.26 5.27 -24.11
CA TYR A 307 -18.25 4.22 -24.10
C TYR A 307 -16.88 4.76 -24.45
N THR A 308 -15.87 4.21 -23.80
CA THR A 308 -14.50 4.21 -24.28
C THR A 308 -14.22 2.85 -24.89
N LEU A 309 -14.14 2.81 -26.21
CA LEU A 309 -13.83 1.62 -26.99
C LEU A 309 -12.33 1.56 -27.25
N TYR A 310 -11.79 0.36 -27.26
CA TYR A 310 -10.39 0.10 -27.48
C TYR A 310 -10.20 -0.66 -28.78
N THR A 311 -9.33 -0.14 -29.65
CA THR A 311 -8.95 -0.79 -30.90
C THR A 311 -7.49 -1.19 -30.83
N GLU A 312 -7.23 -2.48 -30.94
CA GLU A 312 -5.86 -2.99 -30.98
C GLU A 312 -5.14 -2.49 -32.25
N GLY A 313 -3.94 -1.98 -32.05
CA GLY A 313 -3.04 -1.63 -33.14
C GLY A 313 -2.50 -2.88 -33.84
N ARG A 314 -1.81 -2.67 -34.94
CA ARG A 314 -1.14 -3.77 -35.66
C ARG A 314 -0.23 -4.54 -34.71
N LYS A 315 -0.42 -5.85 -34.63
CA LYS A 315 0.48 -6.73 -33.88
C LYS A 315 1.88 -6.62 -34.46
N LYS A 316 2.86 -6.56 -33.58
CA LYS A 316 4.26 -6.71 -33.99
C LYS A 316 4.43 -8.12 -34.54
N ASP A 317 5.24 -8.26 -35.63
CA ASP A 317 5.72 -9.59 -36.00
C ASP A 317 6.41 -10.20 -34.76
N ALA A 318 6.03 -11.43 -34.40
CA ALA A 318 6.46 -12.03 -33.15
C ALA A 318 7.99 -12.25 -33.06
N GLN A 319 8.71 -12.22 -34.18
CA GLN A 319 10.13 -12.56 -34.21
C GLN A 319 11.04 -11.36 -34.50
N VAL A 320 10.68 -10.53 -35.45
CA VAL A 320 11.45 -9.33 -35.84
C VAL A 320 10.49 -8.18 -36.08
N TYR A 321 10.70 -7.07 -35.41
CA TYR A 321 9.81 -5.90 -35.52
C TYR A 321 10.60 -4.61 -35.34
N ASP A 322 10.11 -3.53 -35.95
CA ASP A 322 10.62 -2.19 -35.76
C ASP A 322 9.97 -1.50 -34.55
N VAL A 323 10.73 -0.70 -33.85
CA VAL A 323 10.28 0.21 -32.80
C VAL A 323 10.10 1.59 -33.42
N LYS A 324 8.86 2.10 -33.41
CA LYS A 324 8.52 3.38 -34.07
C LYS A 324 8.91 4.59 -33.25
N GLU A 325 8.64 4.54 -31.97
CA GLU A 325 8.91 5.59 -30.98
C GLU A 325 9.40 4.94 -29.67
N PRO A 326 10.04 5.66 -28.77
CA PRO A 326 10.52 5.10 -27.50
C PRO A 326 9.45 4.32 -26.72
N ASP A 327 8.24 4.82 -26.68
CA ASP A 327 7.12 4.21 -25.95
C ASP A 327 6.47 3.03 -26.68
N ASP A 328 6.81 2.77 -27.96
CA ASP A 328 6.36 1.56 -28.66
C ASP A 328 6.87 0.25 -28.01
N ARG A 329 7.83 0.34 -27.08
CA ARG A 329 8.24 -0.78 -26.22
C ARG A 329 7.18 -1.15 -25.19
N GLN A 330 6.33 -0.19 -24.81
CA GLN A 330 5.27 -0.38 -23.81
C GLN A 330 4.11 -1.19 -24.39
N PRO A 331 3.49 -2.08 -23.57
CA PRO A 331 2.31 -2.81 -23.99
C PRO A 331 1.16 -1.86 -24.36
N GLY A 332 0.52 -2.13 -25.49
CA GLY A 332 -0.65 -1.36 -25.91
C GLY A 332 -0.37 0.01 -26.56
N TRP A 333 0.88 0.46 -26.67
CA TRP A 333 1.19 1.76 -27.27
C TRP A 333 0.64 1.94 -28.68
N ARG A 334 0.58 0.87 -29.49
CA ARG A 334 0.01 0.90 -30.85
C ARG A 334 -1.50 0.93 -30.89
N SER A 335 -2.16 0.66 -29.78
CA SER A 335 -3.61 0.64 -29.68
C SER A 335 -4.19 2.03 -29.44
N ARG A 336 -5.46 2.22 -29.76
CA ARG A 336 -6.14 3.52 -29.63
C ARG A 336 -7.46 3.37 -28.92
N SER A 337 -7.81 4.37 -28.12
CA SER A 337 -9.11 4.54 -27.50
C SER A 337 -9.95 5.54 -28.29
N TYR A 338 -11.22 5.19 -28.47
CA TYR A 338 -12.23 6.03 -29.12
C TYR A 338 -13.47 6.11 -28.26
N LEU A 339 -14.27 7.15 -28.47
CA LEU A 339 -15.55 7.32 -27.82
C LEU A 339 -16.69 6.89 -28.72
N ALA A 340 -17.71 6.28 -28.13
CA ALA A 340 -18.97 5.95 -28.76
C ALA A 340 -20.13 6.22 -27.81
N LYS A 341 -21.33 6.49 -28.34
CA LYS A 341 -22.57 6.53 -27.54
C LYS A 341 -23.40 5.28 -27.80
N PHE A 342 -23.96 4.73 -26.74
CA PHE A 342 -24.93 3.66 -26.78
C PHE A 342 -26.27 4.19 -26.27
N ASP A 343 -27.26 4.21 -27.14
CA ASP A 343 -28.63 4.63 -26.78
C ASP A 343 -29.39 3.47 -26.13
N LEU A 344 -29.82 3.66 -24.89
CA LEU A 344 -30.43 2.61 -24.09
C LEU A 344 -31.81 2.17 -24.62
N ALA A 345 -32.53 3.06 -25.31
CA ALA A 345 -33.85 2.74 -25.83
C ALA A 345 -33.81 1.93 -27.14
N SER A 346 -32.85 2.26 -28.02
CA SER A 346 -32.75 1.62 -29.34
C SER A 346 -31.68 0.53 -29.42
N GLY A 347 -30.72 0.52 -28.47
CA GLY A 347 -29.54 -0.36 -28.51
C GLY A 347 -28.52 0.03 -29.58
N VAL A 348 -28.64 1.21 -30.18
CA VAL A 348 -27.70 1.68 -31.22
C VAL A 348 -26.39 2.15 -30.59
N LEU A 349 -25.31 1.54 -31.02
CA LEU A 349 -23.94 2.00 -30.72
C LEU A 349 -23.44 2.87 -31.87
N GLN A 350 -23.24 4.17 -31.60
CA GLN A 350 -22.76 5.13 -32.58
C GLN A 350 -21.34 5.61 -32.19
N PRO A 351 -20.32 5.43 -33.03
CA PRO A 351 -19.02 6.05 -32.85
C PRO A 351 -19.15 7.58 -32.79
N LEU A 352 -18.45 8.20 -31.82
CA LEU A 352 -18.39 9.64 -31.65
C LEU A 352 -17.05 10.22 -32.12
N THR A 353 -15.99 9.41 -32.04
CA THR A 353 -14.65 9.81 -32.47
C THR A 353 -14.02 8.73 -33.34
N PHE A 354 -13.10 9.15 -34.19
CA PHE A 354 -12.35 8.30 -35.09
C PHE A 354 -10.99 8.94 -35.39
N GLY A 355 -10.00 8.19 -35.83
CA GLY A 355 -8.73 8.74 -36.31
C GLY A 355 -7.51 8.06 -35.68
N TYR A 356 -6.35 8.73 -35.73
CA TYR A 356 -5.07 8.14 -35.35
C TYR A 356 -4.73 8.30 -33.84
N HIS A 357 -5.27 9.33 -33.18
CA HIS A 357 -4.91 9.66 -31.80
C HIS A 357 -5.84 9.01 -30.79
N ASN A 358 -5.32 8.82 -29.57
CA ASN A 358 -6.15 8.47 -28.42
C ASN A 358 -7.09 9.63 -28.09
N VAL A 359 -8.37 9.29 -27.91
CA VAL A 359 -9.40 10.21 -27.43
C VAL A 359 -10.01 9.65 -26.16
N TYR A 360 -10.19 10.50 -25.16
CA TYR A 360 -10.73 10.11 -23.87
C TYR A 360 -11.81 11.09 -23.41
N LEU A 361 -12.73 10.57 -22.59
CA LEU A 361 -13.79 11.35 -21.97
C LEU A 361 -13.24 11.99 -20.70
N ASN A 362 -13.31 13.32 -20.61
CA ASN A 362 -13.04 14.04 -19.38
C ASN A 362 -14.29 14.20 -18.51
N ASP A 363 -15.42 14.64 -19.12
CA ASP A 363 -16.65 14.92 -18.38
C ASP A 363 -17.86 14.96 -19.31
N ILE A 364 -19.05 14.88 -18.71
CA ILE A 364 -20.36 15.02 -19.39
C ILE A 364 -21.10 16.19 -18.76
N SER A 365 -21.60 17.13 -19.57
CA SER A 365 -22.33 18.28 -19.09
C SER A 365 -23.61 17.88 -18.32
N ALA A 366 -23.98 18.67 -17.32
CA ALA A 366 -25.13 18.38 -16.45
C ALA A 366 -26.46 18.24 -17.20
N ASP A 367 -26.59 18.86 -18.38
CA ASP A 367 -27.76 18.79 -19.28
C ASP A 367 -27.70 17.63 -20.29
N SER A 368 -26.69 16.76 -20.20
CA SER A 368 -26.46 15.60 -21.09
C SER A 368 -26.21 15.96 -22.57
N ARG A 369 -25.94 17.22 -22.89
CA ARG A 369 -25.80 17.68 -24.28
C ARG A 369 -24.37 17.66 -24.79
N TYR A 370 -23.41 17.85 -23.90
CA TYR A 370 -22.02 18.04 -24.29
C TYR A 370 -21.10 17.02 -23.61
N LEU A 371 -20.13 16.54 -24.36
CA LEU A 371 -18.99 15.85 -23.83
C LEU A 371 -17.79 16.77 -23.82
N LEU A 372 -17.04 16.76 -22.74
CA LEU A 372 -15.70 17.32 -22.67
C LEU A 372 -14.73 16.20 -23.02
N ILE A 373 -14.11 16.26 -24.19
CA ILE A 373 -13.22 15.22 -24.68
C ILE A 373 -11.79 15.72 -24.76
N GLY A 374 -10.85 14.84 -24.51
CA GLY A 374 -9.42 15.09 -24.59
C GLY A 374 -8.77 14.28 -25.70
N LYS A 375 -7.76 14.84 -26.32
CA LYS A 375 -6.87 14.20 -27.27
C LYS A 375 -5.42 14.44 -26.85
N SER A 376 -4.62 13.38 -26.78
CA SER A 376 -3.18 13.47 -26.51
C SER A 376 -2.35 13.29 -27.76
N GLU A 377 -1.30 14.07 -27.89
CA GLU A 377 -0.30 13.97 -28.96
C GLU A 377 1.10 13.97 -28.34
N GLU A 378 1.99 13.11 -28.81
CA GLU A 378 3.39 13.07 -28.41
C GLU A 378 4.21 14.13 -29.15
N ARG A 379 5.13 14.76 -28.41
CA ARG A 379 6.10 15.72 -28.94
C ARG A 379 7.46 15.51 -28.26
N LEU A 380 8.24 14.53 -28.74
CA LEU A 380 9.48 14.12 -28.08
C LEU A 380 10.59 15.18 -28.08
N THR A 381 10.51 16.17 -28.96
CA THR A 381 11.60 17.14 -29.20
C THR A 381 11.64 18.31 -28.21
N LYS A 382 10.65 18.43 -27.33
CA LYS A 382 10.53 19.55 -26.39
C LYS A 382 9.66 19.12 -25.20
N ARG A 383 10.05 19.55 -23.99
CA ARG A 383 9.22 19.43 -22.78
C ARG A 383 8.00 20.39 -22.84
N PRO A 384 6.81 19.98 -22.46
CA PRO A 384 6.44 18.60 -22.13
C PRO A 384 6.38 17.75 -23.40
N THR A 385 6.73 16.47 -23.28
CA THR A 385 6.68 15.54 -24.41
C THR A 385 5.27 15.09 -24.76
N THR A 386 4.28 15.44 -23.95
CA THR A 386 2.87 15.20 -24.22
C THR A 386 2.08 16.51 -24.26
N LEU A 387 1.32 16.69 -25.34
CA LEU A 387 0.41 17.82 -25.54
C LEU A 387 -1.04 17.32 -25.43
N ASN A 388 -1.87 18.04 -24.68
CA ASN A 388 -3.29 17.72 -24.53
C ASN A 388 -4.16 18.78 -25.17
N SER A 389 -5.13 18.35 -25.99
CA SER A 389 -6.17 19.23 -26.55
C SER A 389 -7.51 18.91 -25.94
N TYR A 390 -8.33 19.90 -25.67
CA TYR A 390 -9.66 19.72 -25.12
C TYR A 390 -10.71 20.31 -26.06
N TYR A 391 -11.79 19.54 -26.26
CA TYR A 391 -12.88 19.87 -27.15
C TYR A 391 -14.22 19.70 -26.43
N ARG A 392 -15.22 20.48 -26.85
CA ARG A 392 -16.61 20.30 -26.45
C ARG A 392 -17.39 19.74 -27.64
N LEU A 393 -17.84 18.49 -27.53
CA LEU A 393 -18.64 17.80 -28.54
C LEU A 393 -20.13 17.85 -28.18
N ASN A 394 -20.97 18.31 -29.10
CA ASN A 394 -22.42 18.33 -28.95
C ASN A 394 -23.02 16.98 -29.40
N LEU A 395 -23.69 16.28 -28.49
CA LEU A 395 -24.30 14.96 -28.79
C LEU A 395 -25.50 15.01 -29.70
N ASN A 396 -26.14 16.20 -29.90
CA ASN A 396 -27.35 16.31 -30.72
C ASN A 396 -27.02 16.48 -32.22
N ASP A 397 -25.98 17.27 -32.52
CA ASP A 397 -25.65 17.60 -33.91
C ASP A 397 -24.20 17.23 -34.29
N MET A 398 -23.47 16.61 -33.39
CA MET A 398 -22.06 16.21 -33.56
C MET A 398 -21.11 17.38 -33.84
N SER A 399 -21.53 18.63 -33.59
CA SER A 399 -20.63 19.77 -33.70
C SER A 399 -19.56 19.74 -32.62
N VAL A 400 -18.35 20.15 -32.98
CA VAL A 400 -17.18 20.15 -32.10
C VAL A 400 -16.62 21.57 -31.98
N GLU A 401 -16.48 22.03 -30.76
CA GLU A 401 -15.80 23.31 -30.45
C GLU A 401 -14.42 23.00 -29.84
N THR A 402 -13.38 23.58 -30.41
CA THR A 402 -12.02 23.53 -29.79
C THR A 402 -11.96 24.50 -28.62
N LEU A 403 -11.70 23.95 -27.42
CA LEU A 403 -11.49 24.74 -26.22
C LEU A 403 -10.01 25.08 -26.02
N ILE A 404 -9.16 24.09 -26.08
CA ILE A 404 -7.71 24.21 -25.96
C ILE A 404 -7.08 23.33 -27.04
N GLU A 405 -6.19 23.89 -27.84
CA GLU A 405 -5.44 23.17 -28.87
C GLU A 405 -3.97 23.02 -28.43
N LYS A 406 -3.46 21.78 -28.39
CA LYS A 406 -2.07 21.44 -28.09
C LYS A 406 -1.55 22.13 -26.81
N GLY A 407 -2.37 22.12 -25.75
CA GLY A 407 -2.00 22.70 -24.48
C GLY A 407 -0.84 21.97 -23.80
N GLU A 408 0.11 22.72 -23.29
CA GLU A 408 1.26 22.22 -22.57
C GLU A 408 0.94 22.03 -21.08
N PHE A 409 1.41 20.96 -20.45
CA PHE A 409 1.33 20.68 -19.01
C PHE A 409 -0.11 20.51 -18.47
N LEU A 410 -1.06 20.11 -19.30
CA LEU A 410 -2.45 19.88 -18.91
C LEU A 410 -2.65 18.43 -18.45
N ASN A 411 -3.48 18.22 -17.40
CA ASN A 411 -3.77 16.88 -16.87
C ASN A 411 -5.21 16.43 -17.17
N SER A 412 -6.21 17.19 -16.72
CA SER A 412 -7.63 16.85 -16.89
C SER A 412 -8.51 18.11 -16.87
N ALA A 413 -9.77 17.95 -17.26
CA ALA A 413 -10.74 19.05 -17.20
C ALA A 413 -12.15 18.52 -16.85
N GLN A 414 -13.00 19.37 -16.23
CA GLN A 414 -14.39 19.08 -15.92
C GLN A 414 -15.27 20.31 -16.13
N PHE A 415 -16.54 20.11 -16.48
CA PHE A 415 -17.52 21.20 -16.61
C PHE A 415 -17.88 21.78 -15.26
N SER A 416 -18.15 23.11 -15.23
CA SER A 416 -18.89 23.69 -14.13
C SER A 416 -20.35 23.18 -14.15
N PRO A 417 -21.03 23.10 -12.98
CA PRO A 417 -22.43 22.66 -12.91
C PRO A 417 -23.39 23.45 -13.80
N ASP A 418 -23.09 24.72 -14.08
CA ASP A 418 -23.90 25.58 -14.96
C ASP A 418 -23.47 25.53 -16.44
N GLY A 419 -22.46 24.74 -16.78
CA GLY A 419 -21.96 24.55 -18.14
C GLY A 419 -21.28 25.76 -18.76
N LYS A 420 -20.95 26.82 -17.99
CA LYS A 420 -20.38 28.05 -18.51
C LYS A 420 -18.85 28.13 -18.43
N SER A 421 -18.25 27.21 -17.68
CA SER A 421 -16.81 27.15 -17.46
C SER A 421 -16.32 25.72 -17.43
N ILE A 422 -15.02 25.54 -17.55
CA ILE A 422 -14.34 24.29 -17.20
C ILE A 422 -13.29 24.56 -16.12
N LEU A 423 -13.15 23.58 -15.22
CA LEU A 423 -12.05 23.50 -14.28
C LEU A 423 -10.96 22.65 -14.92
N VAL A 424 -9.76 23.18 -15.08
CA VAL A 424 -8.62 22.48 -15.63
C VAL A 424 -7.64 22.19 -14.52
N SER A 425 -7.24 20.94 -14.39
CA SER A 425 -6.13 20.51 -13.55
C SER A 425 -4.87 20.47 -14.40
N ALA A 426 -3.81 21.14 -13.96
CA ALA A 426 -2.58 21.29 -14.75
C ALA A 426 -1.37 21.62 -13.86
N SER A 427 -0.16 21.52 -14.43
CA SER A 427 1.07 22.00 -13.79
C SER A 427 1.07 23.54 -13.62
N PRO A 428 1.91 24.10 -12.73
CA PRO A 428 2.11 25.55 -12.62
C PRO A 428 2.57 26.20 -13.92
N GLU A 429 3.21 25.43 -14.81
CA GLU A 429 3.73 25.93 -16.09
C GLU A 429 2.67 26.07 -17.19
N ALA A 430 1.48 25.50 -16.99
CA ALA A 430 0.38 25.60 -17.95
C ALA A 430 -0.03 27.07 -18.21
N PHE A 431 -0.63 27.29 -19.37
CA PHE A 431 -1.15 28.61 -19.76
C PHE A 431 -0.10 29.74 -19.66
N ASN A 432 1.10 29.48 -20.22
CA ASN A 432 2.24 30.40 -20.18
C ASN A 432 2.73 30.72 -18.75
N GLY A 433 2.55 29.77 -17.82
CA GLY A 433 3.08 29.86 -16.45
C GLY A 433 2.33 30.81 -15.52
N ILE A 434 1.04 31.12 -15.80
CA ILE A 434 0.22 32.00 -14.91
C ILE A 434 0.01 31.37 -13.52
N GLY A 435 0.23 30.07 -13.36
CA GLY A 435 0.14 29.36 -12.09
C GLY A 435 1.44 29.31 -11.28
N LYS A 436 2.54 29.82 -11.80
CA LYS A 436 3.85 29.77 -11.13
C LYS A 436 3.91 30.62 -9.87
N ASN A 437 4.44 30.04 -8.80
CA ASN A 437 4.77 30.67 -7.53
C ASN A 437 6.07 30.09 -6.98
N VAL A 438 7.15 30.27 -7.75
CA VAL A 438 8.52 29.83 -7.43
C VAL A 438 9.45 31.04 -7.38
N GLU A 439 10.68 30.86 -6.95
CA GLU A 439 11.71 31.91 -6.97
C GLU A 439 12.17 32.16 -8.41
N GLU A 440 12.75 33.33 -8.64
CA GLU A 440 13.31 33.70 -9.94
C GLU A 440 14.39 32.67 -10.35
N GLY A 441 14.28 32.16 -11.57
CA GLY A 441 15.20 31.15 -12.10
C GLY A 441 14.89 29.70 -11.72
N GLN A 442 13.93 29.44 -10.80
CA GLN A 442 13.52 28.08 -10.50
C GLN A 442 12.51 27.55 -11.53
N THR A 443 12.66 26.28 -11.88
CA THR A 443 11.66 25.50 -12.61
C THR A 443 10.71 24.85 -11.59
N PRO A 444 9.39 25.09 -11.64
CA PRO A 444 8.46 24.43 -10.75
C PRO A 444 8.39 22.92 -11.02
N SER A 445 8.04 22.14 -10.00
CA SER A 445 7.72 20.74 -10.20
C SER A 445 6.46 20.61 -11.05
N MET A 446 6.55 19.90 -12.18
CA MET A 446 5.40 19.76 -13.09
C MET A 446 4.27 18.92 -12.51
N ILE A 447 4.52 18.17 -11.44
CA ILE A 447 3.50 17.39 -10.73
C ILE A 447 2.89 18.11 -9.52
N ASP A 448 3.31 19.35 -9.25
CA ASP A 448 2.64 20.23 -8.29
C ASP A 448 1.34 20.74 -8.93
N THR A 449 0.26 20.01 -8.74
CA THR A 449 -0.99 20.20 -9.48
C THR A 449 -1.73 21.44 -9.04
N GLN A 450 -2.08 22.26 -10.02
CA GLN A 450 -2.83 23.51 -9.88
C GLN A 450 -4.22 23.38 -10.53
N LEU A 451 -5.18 24.15 -10.02
CA LEU A 451 -6.51 24.31 -10.62
C LEU A 451 -6.63 25.67 -11.33
N TYR A 452 -7.19 25.61 -12.53
CA TYR A 452 -7.47 26.76 -13.37
C TYR A 452 -8.93 26.80 -13.76
N LEU A 453 -9.54 27.96 -13.76
CA LEU A 453 -10.89 28.18 -14.25
C LEU A 453 -10.83 28.85 -15.63
N MET A 454 -11.42 28.18 -16.64
CA MET A 454 -11.58 28.70 -17.98
C MET A 454 -13.04 28.99 -18.26
N THR A 455 -13.36 30.24 -18.61
CA THR A 455 -14.70 30.62 -19.06
C THR A 455 -14.91 30.25 -20.51
N LEU A 456 -16.01 29.57 -20.84
CA LEU A 456 -16.22 29.03 -22.20
C LEU A 456 -16.54 30.11 -23.23
N SER A 457 -17.18 31.23 -22.83
CA SER A 457 -17.61 32.30 -23.74
C SER A 457 -16.45 33.09 -24.37
N ASP A 458 -15.39 33.32 -23.61
CA ASP A 458 -14.24 34.14 -24.03
C ASP A 458 -12.89 33.41 -23.87
N LYS A 459 -12.93 32.17 -23.43
CA LYS A 459 -11.77 31.28 -23.21
C LYS A 459 -10.69 31.88 -22.28
N LYS A 460 -11.09 32.85 -21.44
CA LYS A 460 -10.17 33.39 -20.44
C LYS A 460 -9.89 32.38 -19.33
N VAL A 461 -8.62 32.26 -18.98
CA VAL A 461 -8.13 31.35 -17.94
C VAL A 461 -7.61 32.19 -16.76
N ARG A 462 -7.95 31.74 -15.54
CA ARG A 462 -7.36 32.27 -14.30
C ARG A 462 -6.94 31.12 -13.37
N PRO A 463 -5.80 31.22 -12.68
CA PRO A 463 -5.40 30.26 -11.69
C PRO A 463 -6.29 30.39 -10.43
N LEU A 464 -6.65 29.25 -9.83
CA LEU A 464 -7.41 29.20 -8.58
C LEU A 464 -6.53 28.90 -7.37
N THR A 465 -5.47 28.11 -7.56
CA THR A 465 -4.66 27.53 -6.47
C THR A 465 -3.20 27.97 -6.48
N ARG A 466 -2.82 28.97 -7.25
CA ARG A 466 -1.44 29.44 -7.37
C ARG A 466 -0.74 29.68 -6.02
N ASP A 467 -1.46 30.27 -5.05
CA ASP A 467 -0.95 30.61 -3.72
C ASP A 467 -1.39 29.60 -2.65
N PHE A 468 -1.88 28.43 -3.08
CA PHE A 468 -2.30 27.34 -2.22
C PHE A 468 -1.19 26.29 -2.13
N ASN A 469 -0.59 26.12 -0.95
CA ASN A 469 0.57 25.28 -0.76
C ASN A 469 0.32 23.77 -0.90
N PRO A 470 -0.83 23.20 -0.45
CA PRO A 470 -1.11 21.77 -0.65
C PRO A 470 -1.25 21.43 -2.13
N ASN A 471 -0.81 20.21 -2.50
CA ASN A 471 -0.87 19.69 -3.86
C ASN A 471 -2.25 19.09 -4.14
N VAL A 472 -2.98 19.60 -5.10
CA VAL A 472 -4.34 19.17 -5.43
C VAL A 472 -4.33 17.77 -6.06
N GLN A 473 -5.25 16.91 -5.61
CA GLN A 473 -5.45 15.56 -6.13
C GLN A 473 -6.84 15.43 -6.78
N SER A 474 -7.74 14.63 -6.17
CA SER A 474 -9.08 14.39 -6.71
C SER A 474 -10.02 15.58 -6.48
N THR A 475 -10.80 15.94 -7.49
CA THR A 475 -11.74 17.08 -7.44
C THR A 475 -13.16 16.66 -7.82
N GLU A 476 -14.15 17.20 -7.11
CA GLU A 476 -15.56 17.13 -7.48
C GLU A 476 -16.20 18.52 -7.40
N TRP A 477 -16.90 18.94 -8.45
CA TRP A 477 -17.60 20.21 -8.46
C TRP A 477 -19.07 20.03 -8.07
N SER A 478 -19.44 20.51 -6.89
CA SER A 478 -20.77 20.32 -6.32
C SER A 478 -21.88 21.00 -7.12
N LYS A 479 -22.86 20.20 -7.54
CA LYS A 479 -24.08 20.68 -8.20
C LYS A 479 -25.06 21.37 -7.22
N VAL A 480 -24.86 21.17 -5.90
CA VAL A 480 -25.78 21.65 -4.85
C VAL A 480 -25.44 23.08 -4.41
N ASP A 481 -24.16 23.37 -4.23
CA ASP A 481 -23.70 24.68 -3.69
C ASP A 481 -22.70 25.40 -4.59
N GLY A 482 -22.26 24.77 -5.70
CA GLY A 482 -21.35 25.37 -6.66
C GLY A 482 -19.91 25.50 -6.17
N ASN A 483 -19.55 24.92 -5.02
CA ASN A 483 -18.19 24.85 -4.54
C ASN A 483 -17.45 23.65 -5.13
N ILE A 484 -16.13 23.75 -5.21
CA ILE A 484 -15.25 22.66 -5.61
C ILE A 484 -14.75 22.00 -4.33
N TYR A 485 -14.99 20.70 -4.20
CA TYR A 485 -14.44 19.87 -3.13
C TYR A 485 -13.28 19.05 -3.69
N PHE A 486 -12.22 18.91 -2.91
CA PHE A 486 -11.05 18.20 -3.39
C PHE A 486 -10.20 17.69 -2.23
N THR A 487 -9.48 16.62 -2.50
CA THR A 487 -8.36 16.19 -1.64
C THR A 487 -7.09 16.87 -2.09
N ALA A 488 -6.22 17.17 -1.13
CA ALA A 488 -4.88 17.67 -1.43
C ALA A 488 -3.86 17.11 -0.43
N GLU A 489 -2.66 16.82 -0.94
CA GLU A 489 -1.51 16.59 -0.08
C GLU A 489 -1.18 17.89 0.63
N ASP A 490 -1.31 17.90 1.95
CA ASP A 490 -0.94 18.98 2.85
C ASP A 490 0.20 18.46 3.74
N LYS A 491 1.41 18.70 3.32
CA LYS A 491 2.63 18.08 3.85
C LYS A 491 2.58 16.56 3.66
N ASP A 492 2.63 15.78 4.74
CA ASP A 492 2.55 14.32 4.71
C ASP A 492 1.13 13.77 4.97
N CYS A 493 0.14 14.66 5.08
CA CYS A 493 -1.28 14.35 5.19
C CYS A 493 -1.98 14.45 3.84
N VAL A 494 -3.17 13.88 3.72
CA VAL A 494 -4.12 14.15 2.63
C VAL A 494 -5.42 14.62 3.25
N HIS A 495 -5.70 15.90 3.09
CA HIS A 495 -6.85 16.55 3.68
C HIS A 495 -7.93 16.84 2.64
N LEU A 496 -9.15 17.08 3.13
CA LEU A 496 -10.30 17.48 2.33
C LEU A 496 -10.50 19.00 2.41
N PHE A 497 -10.65 19.62 1.26
CA PHE A 497 -10.83 21.06 1.13
C PHE A 497 -12.10 21.40 0.34
N GLN A 498 -12.64 22.58 0.60
CA GLN A 498 -13.66 23.23 -0.19
C GLN A 498 -13.11 24.54 -0.73
N LEU A 499 -13.29 24.79 -2.02
CA LEU A 499 -12.95 26.05 -2.69
C LEU A 499 -14.22 26.68 -3.24
N ASN A 500 -14.46 27.93 -2.89
CA ASN A 500 -15.47 28.73 -3.59
C ASN A 500 -14.85 29.32 -4.85
N PRO A 501 -15.23 28.90 -6.06
CA PRO A 501 -14.56 29.34 -7.28
C PRO A 501 -14.80 30.83 -7.63
N LYS A 502 -15.83 31.48 -7.04
CA LYS A 502 -16.13 32.91 -7.27
C LYS A 502 -15.26 33.80 -6.39
N SER A 503 -15.19 33.51 -5.10
CA SER A 503 -14.43 34.30 -4.13
C SER A 503 -12.96 33.91 -4.00
N GLY A 504 -12.57 32.70 -4.45
CA GLY A 504 -11.25 32.14 -4.24
C GLY A 504 -10.98 31.67 -2.79
N LYS A 505 -12.03 31.61 -1.94
CA LYS A 505 -11.88 31.24 -0.54
C LYS A 505 -11.73 29.71 -0.40
N PHE A 506 -10.66 29.29 0.29
CA PHE A 506 -10.44 27.92 0.72
C PHE A 506 -10.97 27.68 2.13
N THR A 507 -11.48 26.47 2.36
CA THR A 507 -11.89 25.99 3.69
C THR A 507 -11.35 24.60 3.86
N LEU A 508 -10.49 24.39 4.85
CA LEU A 508 -10.09 23.05 5.29
C LEU A 508 -11.28 22.39 5.99
N LEU A 509 -11.71 21.25 5.50
CA LEU A 509 -12.75 20.47 6.15
C LEU A 509 -12.12 19.67 7.30
N LYS A 510 -12.57 19.91 8.52
CA LYS A 510 -12.04 19.23 9.70
C LYS A 510 -12.53 17.79 9.71
N THR A 511 -11.70 16.90 9.22
CA THR A 511 -11.92 15.46 9.24
C THR A 511 -11.12 14.82 10.39
N PRO A 512 -11.58 13.68 10.96
CA PRO A 512 -10.83 13.00 12.01
C PRO A 512 -9.55 12.29 11.53
N GLU A 513 -9.40 12.11 10.20
CA GLU A 513 -8.31 11.32 9.63
C GLU A 513 -7.23 12.22 9.01
N GLU A 514 -6.00 11.73 9.08
CA GLU A 514 -4.83 12.41 8.50
C GLU A 514 -4.63 12.11 7.00
N TYR A 515 -5.24 11.02 6.51
CA TYR A 515 -5.13 10.57 5.13
C TYR A 515 -6.50 10.18 4.59
N ILE A 516 -7.11 11.09 3.81
CA ILE A 516 -8.38 10.83 3.11
C ILE A 516 -8.08 10.02 1.85
N LYS A 517 -8.66 8.83 1.74
CA LYS A 517 -8.45 7.91 0.60
C LYS A 517 -9.41 8.16 -0.55
N SER A 518 -10.66 8.40 -0.23
CA SER A 518 -11.73 8.54 -1.21
C SER A 518 -12.85 9.39 -0.61
N PHE A 519 -13.49 10.20 -1.45
CA PHE A 519 -14.71 10.93 -1.09
C PHE A 519 -15.69 10.94 -2.25
N SER A 520 -16.95 11.24 -1.98
CA SER A 520 -18.00 11.34 -2.98
C SER A 520 -19.08 12.31 -2.50
N LEU A 521 -19.52 13.21 -3.39
CA LEU A 521 -20.59 14.17 -3.16
C LEU A 521 -21.94 13.62 -3.64
N ALA A 522 -22.99 13.83 -2.88
CA ALA A 522 -24.36 13.62 -3.39
C ALA A 522 -24.69 14.70 -4.42
N SER A 523 -25.22 14.28 -5.58
CA SER A 523 -25.49 15.24 -6.70
C SER A 523 -26.72 16.11 -6.48
N SER A 524 -27.64 15.73 -5.56
CA SER A 524 -28.89 16.46 -5.27
C SER A 524 -29.14 16.72 -3.79
N ALA A 525 -28.18 16.43 -2.92
CA ALA A 525 -28.27 16.68 -1.48
C ALA A 525 -26.96 17.25 -0.95
N ALA A 526 -27.04 18.05 0.12
CA ALA A 526 -25.87 18.61 0.78
C ALA A 526 -25.16 17.56 1.69
N GLU A 527 -24.79 16.43 1.12
CA GLU A 527 -24.21 15.28 1.81
C GLU A 527 -22.98 14.77 1.06
N MET A 528 -22.03 14.27 1.82
CA MET A 528 -20.78 13.65 1.33
C MET A 528 -20.51 12.37 2.12
N ALA A 529 -19.91 11.39 1.49
CA ALA A 529 -19.27 10.26 2.16
C ALA A 529 -17.76 10.28 1.88
N PHE A 530 -16.95 9.84 2.83
CA PHE A 530 -15.51 9.70 2.64
C PHE A 530 -14.93 8.58 3.50
N SER A 531 -13.81 8.03 3.05
CA SER A 531 -13.01 7.08 3.81
C SER A 531 -11.61 7.63 4.03
N GLY A 532 -11.01 7.26 5.15
CA GLY A 532 -9.65 7.68 5.48
C GLY A 532 -9.03 6.83 6.58
N GLN A 533 -7.77 7.08 6.80
CA GLN A 533 -6.94 6.45 7.84
C GLN A 533 -5.96 7.49 8.40
N SER A 534 -5.26 7.13 9.46
CA SER A 534 -4.21 7.97 10.03
C SER A 534 -2.96 7.13 10.28
N ALA A 535 -1.87 7.74 10.65
CA ALA A 535 -0.60 7.03 10.88
C ALA A 535 -0.70 5.83 11.83
N SER A 536 -1.71 5.79 12.71
CA SER A 536 -1.90 4.75 13.74
C SER A 536 -3.31 4.15 13.78
N ASN A 537 -4.08 4.27 12.70
CA ASN A 537 -5.36 3.58 12.58
C ASN A 537 -5.68 3.18 11.15
N ALA A 538 -6.31 2.01 11.00
CA ALA A 538 -6.81 1.50 9.73
C ALA A 538 -8.04 2.31 9.25
N ASP A 539 -8.55 1.94 8.09
CA ASP A 539 -9.64 2.67 7.43
C ASP A 539 -10.88 2.83 8.30
N ARG A 540 -11.46 4.04 8.23
CA ARG A 540 -12.75 4.41 8.75
C ARG A 540 -13.59 5.06 7.68
N LEU A 541 -14.91 4.83 7.76
CA LEU A 541 -15.91 5.38 6.87
C LEU A 541 -16.69 6.48 7.56
N TYR A 542 -16.86 7.60 6.89
CA TYR A 542 -17.56 8.78 7.41
C TYR A 542 -18.59 9.30 6.43
N LYS A 543 -19.54 10.05 6.95
CA LYS A 543 -20.39 10.96 6.19
C LYS A 543 -20.27 12.37 6.74
N MET A 544 -20.58 13.37 5.91
CA MET A 544 -20.54 14.79 6.27
C MET A 544 -21.69 15.52 5.59
N ASN A 545 -22.38 16.36 6.36
CA ASN A 545 -23.27 17.36 5.76
C ASN A 545 -22.42 18.55 5.27
N THR A 546 -22.50 18.87 3.98
CA THR A 546 -21.62 19.88 3.34
C THR A 546 -21.98 21.32 3.70
N LYS A 547 -23.15 21.58 4.34
CA LYS A 547 -23.50 22.89 4.90
C LYS A 547 -22.98 23.04 6.33
N ALA A 548 -23.13 22.01 7.15
CA ALA A 548 -22.70 22.03 8.53
C ALA A 548 -21.20 21.75 8.73
N LEU A 549 -20.56 21.14 7.75
CA LEU A 549 -19.16 20.70 7.74
C LEU A 549 -18.76 19.84 8.96
N LYS A 550 -19.69 19.00 9.40
CA LYS A 550 -19.50 18.06 10.53
C LYS A 550 -19.52 16.63 10.03
N SER A 551 -18.44 15.93 10.28
CA SER A 551 -18.32 14.51 9.99
C SER A 551 -18.97 13.65 11.08
N GLN A 552 -19.50 12.50 10.68
CA GLN A 552 -20.01 11.45 11.56
C GLN A 552 -19.42 10.10 11.13
N LEU A 553 -18.96 9.32 12.09
CA LEU A 553 -18.45 7.97 11.85
C LEU A 553 -19.60 7.06 11.41
N VAL A 554 -19.41 6.36 10.31
CA VAL A 554 -20.36 5.37 9.76
C VAL A 554 -19.89 3.95 10.08
N ASP A 555 -18.58 3.69 9.91
CA ASP A 555 -17.97 2.39 10.19
C ASP A 555 -16.51 2.53 10.58
N ASP A 556 -16.04 1.61 11.44
CA ASP A 556 -14.68 1.61 11.99
C ASP A 556 -14.02 0.24 11.80
N LEU A 557 -13.25 0.07 10.72
CA LEU A 557 -12.42 -1.12 10.53
C LEU A 557 -11.31 -1.17 11.57
N SER A 558 -10.73 -0.02 11.92
CA SER A 558 -9.64 0.06 12.88
C SER A 558 -10.04 -0.54 14.25
N ALA A 559 -11.22 -0.19 14.76
CA ALA A 559 -11.70 -0.72 16.03
C ALA A 559 -11.91 -2.24 16.00
N ARG A 560 -12.21 -2.82 14.84
CA ARG A 560 -12.37 -4.28 14.68
C ARG A 560 -11.04 -5.00 14.53
N GLU A 561 -10.21 -4.52 13.60
CA GLU A 561 -8.96 -5.19 13.22
C GLU A 561 -7.85 -5.03 14.27
N LEU A 562 -7.82 -3.89 14.95
CA LEU A 562 -6.76 -3.56 15.92
C LEU A 562 -7.19 -3.76 17.38
N LYS A 563 -8.35 -4.32 17.61
CA LYS A 563 -8.91 -4.48 18.99
C LYS A 563 -7.98 -5.27 19.92
N ASP A 564 -7.33 -6.31 19.38
CA ASP A 564 -6.42 -7.20 20.10
C ASP A 564 -4.94 -6.95 19.75
N VAL A 565 -4.66 -5.79 19.14
CA VAL A 565 -3.32 -5.39 18.70
C VAL A 565 -2.84 -4.20 19.51
N GLU A 566 -1.57 -4.21 19.89
CA GLU A 566 -0.89 -3.10 20.52
C GLU A 566 0.06 -2.43 19.52
N LEU A 567 -0.17 -1.13 19.30
CA LEU A 567 0.70 -0.30 18.47
C LEU A 567 1.64 0.51 19.34
N GLY A 568 2.82 0.77 18.83
CA GLY A 568 3.69 1.79 19.38
C GLY A 568 3.17 3.20 19.08
N GLU A 569 3.69 4.21 19.76
CA GLU A 569 3.34 5.60 19.52
C GLU A 569 3.92 6.11 18.20
N CYS A 570 3.16 6.92 17.46
CA CYS A 570 3.64 7.76 16.37
C CYS A 570 3.66 9.22 16.81
N LYS A 571 4.80 9.89 16.67
CA LYS A 571 4.99 11.28 17.06
C LYS A 571 5.49 12.12 15.89
N ALA A 572 4.97 13.35 15.77
CA ALA A 572 5.50 14.32 14.84
C ALA A 572 6.82 14.90 15.37
N TRP A 573 7.74 15.16 14.43
CA TRP A 573 8.99 15.84 14.71
C TRP A 573 9.36 16.67 13.48
N ASN A 574 9.69 17.94 13.66
CA ASN A 574 10.04 18.83 12.57
C ASN A 574 11.51 19.20 12.68
N PHE A 575 12.16 19.31 11.54
CA PHE A 575 13.55 19.74 11.43
C PHE A 575 13.66 20.92 10.46
N VAL A 576 14.43 21.94 10.83
CA VAL A 576 14.73 23.06 9.93
C VAL A 576 16.12 22.84 9.34
N ASN A 577 16.19 22.67 8.03
CA ASN A 577 17.44 22.44 7.33
C ASN A 577 18.29 23.72 7.19
N SER A 578 19.52 23.57 6.65
CA SER A 578 20.46 24.69 6.45
C SER A 578 19.96 25.77 5.48
N ARG A 579 18.96 25.45 4.65
CA ARG A 579 18.35 26.36 3.69
C ARG A 579 17.12 27.09 4.26
N GLY A 580 16.74 26.82 5.52
CA GLY A 580 15.58 27.39 6.18
C GLY A 580 14.25 26.69 5.88
N ASP A 581 14.25 25.56 5.14
CA ASP A 581 13.07 24.78 4.90
C ASP A 581 12.70 23.95 6.14
N THR A 582 11.41 23.89 6.47
CA THR A 582 10.93 23.02 7.57
C THR A 582 10.55 21.66 7.00
N LEU A 583 11.33 20.64 7.34
CA LEU A 583 11.05 19.25 7.00
C LEU A 583 10.01 18.69 7.97
N CYS A 584 8.94 18.13 7.43
CA CYS A 584 7.91 17.47 8.21
C CYS A 584 8.29 16.00 8.39
N CYS A 585 8.70 15.64 9.59
CA CYS A 585 9.12 14.29 9.95
C CYS A 585 8.16 13.70 10.99
N ARG A 586 8.19 12.38 11.12
CA ARG A 586 7.53 11.65 12.20
C ARG A 586 8.34 10.44 12.58
N TYR A 587 8.13 9.96 13.81
CA TYR A 587 8.79 8.75 14.24
C TYR A 587 7.85 7.83 15.01
N TYR A 588 8.16 6.53 14.95
CA TYR A 588 7.39 5.48 15.59
C TYR A 588 8.27 4.84 16.64
N LEU A 589 7.71 4.61 17.81
CA LEU A 589 8.35 3.95 18.94
C LEU A 589 7.84 2.51 19.07
N PRO A 590 8.67 1.58 19.55
CA PRO A 590 8.20 0.24 19.89
C PRO A 590 7.03 0.25 20.88
N PRO A 591 6.12 -0.74 20.83
CA PRO A 591 5.24 -1.01 21.96
C PRO A 591 6.07 -1.19 23.25
N HIS A 592 5.55 -0.73 24.41
CA HIS A 592 6.27 -0.75 25.70
C HIS A 592 7.65 -0.05 25.66
N PHE A 593 7.73 1.05 24.94
CA PHE A 593 8.95 1.83 24.79
C PHE A 593 9.51 2.26 26.17
N ASP A 594 10.81 2.07 26.35
CA ASP A 594 11.56 2.47 27.55
C ASP A 594 12.70 3.43 27.16
N ALA A 595 12.57 4.68 27.53
CA ALA A 595 13.54 5.73 27.18
C ALA A 595 14.95 5.49 27.76
N ALA A 596 15.10 4.61 28.75
CA ALA A 596 16.41 4.24 29.31
C ALA A 596 17.18 3.23 28.43
N LYS A 597 16.50 2.57 27.50
CA LYS A 597 17.10 1.59 26.58
C LYS A 597 17.59 2.25 25.29
N LYS A 598 18.48 1.54 24.60
CA LYS A 598 18.98 1.91 23.27
C LYS A 598 18.30 1.05 22.20
N TYR A 599 17.76 1.68 21.18
CA TYR A 599 17.07 1.02 20.09
C TYR A 599 17.80 1.22 18.76
N PRO A 600 17.89 0.20 17.90
CA PRO A 600 18.25 0.40 16.51
C PRO A 600 17.19 1.23 15.81
N MET A 601 17.57 1.97 14.76
CA MET A 601 16.66 2.85 14.04
C MET A 601 16.63 2.53 12.55
N ILE A 602 15.45 2.63 11.95
CA ILE A 602 15.24 2.58 10.49
C ILE A 602 14.78 3.95 10.03
N VAL A 603 15.48 4.53 9.04
CA VAL A 603 15.10 5.78 8.39
C VAL A 603 14.41 5.46 7.07
N ASN A 604 13.17 5.93 6.90
CA ASN A 604 12.39 5.74 5.68
C ASN A 604 12.05 7.09 5.05
N TYR A 605 12.16 7.17 3.74
CA TYR A 605 11.92 8.35 2.92
C TYR A 605 11.53 7.92 1.50
N TYR A 606 11.01 8.85 0.73
CA TYR A 606 10.97 8.74 -0.73
C TYR A 606 12.12 9.55 -1.35
N GLY A 607 12.29 10.80 -0.93
CA GLY A 607 13.39 11.65 -1.40
C GLY A 607 13.23 12.15 -2.83
N GLY A 608 12.07 11.89 -3.44
CA GLY A 608 11.68 12.36 -4.77
C GLY A 608 10.58 13.43 -4.66
N CYS A 609 9.78 13.48 -5.70
CA CYS A 609 8.81 14.54 -5.93
C CYS A 609 7.51 14.47 -5.08
N SER A 610 7.37 13.47 -4.21
CA SER A 610 6.18 13.31 -3.36
C SER A 610 6.55 12.96 -1.92
N PRO A 611 5.68 13.26 -0.93
CA PRO A 611 5.94 12.92 0.46
C PRO A 611 5.72 11.44 0.75
N THR A 612 6.37 10.94 1.79
CA THR A 612 5.99 9.69 2.45
C THR A 612 4.78 9.97 3.35
N SER A 613 3.59 9.62 2.86
CA SER A 613 2.32 9.95 3.51
C SER A 613 2.08 9.18 4.81
N ARG A 614 1.06 9.62 5.59
CA ARG A 614 0.61 9.00 6.85
C ARG A 614 -0.29 7.78 6.65
N MET A 615 -0.08 7.05 5.56
CA MET A 615 -0.84 5.84 5.29
C MET A 615 -0.47 4.73 6.29
N PHE A 616 -1.46 4.17 6.99
CA PHE A 616 -1.26 3.12 7.98
C PHE A 616 -0.74 1.83 7.35
N GLN A 617 -1.40 1.40 6.28
CA GLN A 617 -1.03 0.21 5.52
C GLN A 617 -0.12 0.60 4.36
N SER A 618 1.15 0.85 4.65
CA SER A 618 2.13 1.25 3.65
C SER A 618 2.99 0.09 3.16
N ARG A 619 3.72 0.31 2.05
CA ARG A 619 4.72 -0.63 1.51
C ARG A 619 5.78 -0.98 2.55
N TYR A 620 6.22 0.01 3.33
CA TYR A 620 7.11 -0.16 4.46
C TYR A 620 6.32 0.04 5.74
N PRO A 621 5.92 -1.05 6.42
CA PRO A 621 4.98 -0.99 7.53
C PRO A 621 5.66 -0.51 8.80
N HIS A 622 5.65 0.79 9.06
CA HIS A 622 6.37 1.43 10.15
C HIS A 622 6.05 0.83 11.53
N HIS A 623 4.77 0.54 11.80
CA HIS A 623 4.36 -0.09 13.05
C HIS A 623 4.84 -1.56 13.19
N VAL A 624 5.04 -2.28 12.07
CA VAL A 624 5.65 -3.63 12.13
C VAL A 624 7.12 -3.54 12.51
N TYR A 625 7.87 -2.61 11.91
CA TYR A 625 9.26 -2.38 12.31
C TYR A 625 9.35 -1.95 13.77
N ALA A 626 8.45 -1.06 14.22
CA ALA A 626 8.39 -0.64 15.62
C ALA A 626 8.08 -1.83 16.56
N ALA A 627 7.14 -2.70 16.19
CA ALA A 627 6.83 -3.92 16.95
C ALA A 627 8.01 -4.90 17.03
N MET A 628 8.91 -4.87 16.04
CA MET A 628 10.15 -5.65 16.00
C MET A 628 11.30 -5.00 16.79
N GLY A 629 11.04 -3.93 17.53
CA GLY A 629 12.02 -3.26 18.40
C GLY A 629 12.85 -2.15 17.76
N TYR A 630 12.46 -1.66 16.58
CA TYR A 630 13.11 -0.51 15.96
C TYR A 630 12.40 0.80 16.30
N VAL A 631 13.16 1.87 16.45
CA VAL A 631 12.63 3.22 16.23
C VAL A 631 12.56 3.43 14.72
N VAL A 632 11.48 3.99 14.21
CA VAL A 632 11.36 4.29 12.78
C VAL A 632 11.24 5.79 12.59
N LEU A 633 12.19 6.40 11.90
CA LEU A 633 12.13 7.81 11.53
C LEU A 633 11.71 7.93 10.07
N VAL A 634 10.64 8.67 9.82
CA VAL A 634 10.17 9.02 8.46
C VAL A 634 10.53 10.46 8.19
N VAL A 635 11.30 10.69 7.13
CA VAL A 635 11.76 12.03 6.71
C VAL A 635 11.08 12.41 5.40
N ASN A 636 10.45 13.58 5.36
CA ASN A 636 9.99 14.21 4.14
C ASN A 636 10.95 15.36 3.78
N PRO A 637 11.98 15.10 2.97
CA PRO A 637 12.97 16.10 2.61
C PRO A 637 12.40 17.13 1.63
N SER A 638 13.10 18.22 1.43
CA SER A 638 12.74 19.24 0.44
C SER A 638 12.67 18.65 -0.97
N GLY A 639 11.77 19.17 -1.78
CA GLY A 639 11.49 18.66 -3.12
C GLY A 639 10.16 17.90 -3.24
N ALA A 640 9.55 17.48 -2.11
CA ALA A 640 8.24 16.84 -2.13
C ALA A 640 7.11 17.88 -2.38
N THR A 641 6.03 17.45 -3.06
CA THR A 641 4.78 18.23 -3.17
C THR A 641 4.05 18.35 -1.82
N GLY A 642 3.06 19.25 -1.76
CA GLY A 642 2.27 19.46 -0.54
C GLY A 642 2.82 20.50 0.44
N PHE A 643 3.97 21.09 0.14
CA PHE A 643 4.63 22.11 0.96
C PHE A 643 4.68 23.48 0.26
N GLY A 644 4.08 23.59 -0.92
CA GLY A 644 4.13 24.74 -1.80
C GLY A 644 5.20 24.63 -2.89
N GLN A 645 4.98 25.39 -3.98
CA GLN A 645 5.77 25.28 -5.20
C GLN A 645 7.26 25.54 -5.01
N LYS A 646 7.66 26.46 -4.13
CA LYS A 646 9.08 26.75 -3.83
C LYS A 646 9.79 25.54 -3.22
N PHE A 647 9.08 24.79 -2.37
CA PHE A 647 9.61 23.61 -1.73
C PHE A 647 9.70 22.43 -2.72
N SER A 648 8.64 22.18 -3.51
CA SER A 648 8.61 21.11 -4.51
C SER A 648 9.61 21.34 -5.65
N ALA A 649 9.87 22.60 -6.01
CA ALA A 649 10.88 22.97 -7.02
C ALA A 649 12.32 22.56 -6.65
N ARG A 650 12.61 22.31 -5.36
CA ARG A 650 13.94 21.83 -4.94
C ARG A 650 14.29 20.43 -5.39
N HIS A 651 13.33 19.70 -5.92
CA HIS A 651 13.59 18.40 -6.53
C HIS A 651 14.12 18.52 -7.97
N VAL A 652 13.75 19.59 -8.66
CA VAL A 652 14.02 19.78 -10.09
C VAL A 652 15.48 20.18 -10.30
N ASP A 653 16.14 19.55 -11.28
CA ASP A 653 17.53 19.79 -11.70
C ASP A 653 18.58 19.58 -10.58
N THR A 654 18.32 18.66 -9.64
CA THR A 654 19.23 18.41 -8.52
C THR A 654 19.78 16.99 -8.47
N ALA A 655 19.09 16.02 -9.05
CA ALA A 655 19.49 14.59 -9.04
C ALA A 655 19.91 14.09 -7.65
N GLY A 656 19.17 14.50 -6.61
CA GLY A 656 19.38 14.09 -5.22
C GLY A 656 20.22 15.02 -4.36
N GLU A 657 20.90 16.03 -4.95
CA GLU A 657 21.60 17.06 -4.17
C GLU A 657 20.62 17.87 -3.32
N GLY A 658 21.05 18.27 -2.14
CA GLY A 658 20.20 18.96 -1.16
C GLY A 658 19.19 18.04 -0.46
N VAL A 659 18.60 17.10 -1.16
CA VAL A 659 17.67 16.10 -0.60
C VAL A 659 18.43 15.13 0.30
N ALA A 660 19.57 14.62 -0.15
CA ALA A 660 20.44 13.75 0.64
C ALA A 660 20.96 14.47 1.89
N GLU A 661 21.35 15.74 1.77
CA GLU A 661 21.76 16.57 2.91
C GLU A 661 20.65 16.72 3.95
N ASP A 662 19.42 16.91 3.52
CA ASP A 662 18.25 16.98 4.40
C ASP A 662 18.07 15.68 5.20
N ILE A 663 18.16 14.52 4.53
CA ILE A 663 18.02 13.21 5.19
C ILE A 663 19.17 12.97 6.17
N ILE A 664 20.40 13.25 5.78
CA ILE A 664 21.58 13.08 6.64
C ILE A 664 21.50 13.98 7.87
N SER A 665 21.30 15.28 7.66
CA SER A 665 21.28 16.28 8.74
C SER A 665 20.11 16.09 9.71
N SER A 666 18.92 15.79 9.20
CA SER A 666 17.77 15.49 10.05
C SER A 666 17.96 14.19 10.84
N THR A 667 18.56 13.16 10.25
CA THR A 667 18.87 11.91 10.96
C THR A 667 19.88 12.14 12.08
N GLN A 668 20.92 12.93 11.84
CA GLN A 668 21.90 13.29 12.85
C GLN A 668 21.28 14.11 13.97
N ALA A 669 20.51 15.14 13.65
CA ALA A 669 19.80 15.97 14.63
C ALA A 669 18.81 15.15 15.47
N PHE A 670 18.07 14.24 14.85
CA PHE A 670 17.20 13.33 15.59
C PHE A 670 17.95 12.48 16.60
N CYS A 671 19.12 11.96 16.23
CA CYS A 671 20.00 11.21 17.14
C CYS A 671 20.59 12.07 18.26
N ASP A 672 20.84 13.35 18.02
CA ASP A 672 21.34 14.27 19.04
C ASP A 672 20.27 14.60 20.09
N GLU A 673 19.03 14.76 19.66
CA GLU A 673 17.89 15.05 20.53
C GLU A 673 17.34 13.82 21.26
N HIS A 674 17.57 12.60 20.73
CA HIS A 674 16.95 11.38 21.22
C HIS A 674 17.98 10.35 21.68
N ALA A 675 18.34 10.43 22.96
CA ALA A 675 19.34 9.56 23.57
C ALA A 675 19.03 8.06 23.49
N PHE A 676 17.81 7.66 23.27
CA PHE A 676 17.40 6.27 23.12
C PHE A 676 17.81 5.65 21.78
N VAL A 677 18.29 6.41 20.80
CA VAL A 677 18.77 5.87 19.53
C VAL A 677 20.17 5.27 19.67
N ASN A 678 20.36 4.06 19.16
CA ASN A 678 21.70 3.48 19.01
C ASN A 678 22.33 3.97 17.70
N ARG A 679 23.17 4.98 17.78
CA ARG A 679 23.83 5.62 16.62
C ARG A 679 24.66 4.69 15.74
N LYS A 680 25.07 3.52 16.27
CA LYS A 680 25.83 2.51 15.51
C LYS A 680 24.93 1.53 14.77
N LYS A 681 23.61 1.62 14.96
CA LYS A 681 22.61 0.68 14.43
C LYS A 681 21.49 1.45 13.75
N ILE A 682 21.84 2.25 12.76
CA ILE A 682 20.90 3.02 11.95
C ILE A 682 20.88 2.41 10.55
N GLY A 683 19.71 2.00 10.09
CA GLY A 683 19.48 1.54 8.72
C GLY A 683 18.64 2.52 7.93
N CYS A 684 18.65 2.42 6.61
CA CYS A 684 17.77 3.20 5.75
C CYS A 684 17.15 2.35 4.63
N ILE A 685 15.97 2.76 4.16
CA ILE A 685 15.21 2.06 3.13
C ILE A 685 14.36 3.02 2.30
N GLY A 686 14.35 2.79 0.99
CA GLY A 686 13.48 3.47 0.05
C GLY A 686 13.25 2.66 -1.23
N ALA A 687 12.23 3.03 -2.00
CA ALA A 687 11.86 2.38 -3.25
C ALA A 687 11.84 3.36 -4.42
N SER A 688 12.12 2.86 -5.64
CA SER A 688 12.08 3.66 -6.86
C SER A 688 13.08 4.82 -6.75
N TYR A 689 12.64 6.06 -6.86
CA TYR A 689 13.50 7.21 -6.55
C TYR A 689 14.06 7.14 -5.10
N GLY A 690 13.29 6.60 -4.14
CA GLY A 690 13.79 6.33 -2.79
C GLY A 690 14.86 5.23 -2.76
N GLY A 691 14.81 4.28 -3.69
CA GLY A 691 15.88 3.30 -3.89
C GLY A 691 17.15 3.94 -4.45
N PHE A 692 17.02 4.85 -5.44
CA PHE A 692 18.12 5.71 -5.88
C PHE A 692 18.68 6.51 -4.70
N MET A 693 17.83 7.22 -3.97
CA MET A 693 18.23 8.02 -2.81
C MET A 693 18.98 7.17 -1.77
N THR A 694 18.54 5.92 -1.55
CA THR A 694 19.24 4.99 -0.65
C THR A 694 20.65 4.69 -1.13
N GLN A 695 20.84 4.42 -2.43
CA GLN A 695 22.17 4.21 -3.02
C GLN A 695 23.01 5.49 -2.96
N TYR A 696 22.40 6.62 -3.31
CA TYR A 696 23.05 7.93 -3.36
C TYR A 696 23.56 8.39 -1.98
N LEU A 697 22.77 8.18 -0.92
CA LEU A 697 23.17 8.48 0.45
C LEU A 697 24.48 7.76 0.83
N GLN A 698 24.66 6.50 0.42
CA GLN A 698 25.87 5.74 0.76
C GLN A 698 27.12 6.29 0.04
N THR A 699 26.96 7.08 -1.02
CA THR A 699 28.08 7.80 -1.67
C THR A 699 28.45 9.09 -0.93
N LYS A 700 27.62 9.54 0.02
CA LYS A 700 27.76 10.83 0.73
C LYS A 700 28.09 10.68 2.21
N THR A 701 27.78 9.54 2.82
CA THR A 701 27.94 9.35 4.28
C THR A 701 28.12 7.89 4.67
N ASP A 702 28.85 7.65 5.75
CA ASP A 702 28.95 6.35 6.45
C ASP A 702 28.02 6.29 7.69
N LEU A 703 27.00 7.12 7.76
CA LEU A 703 26.05 7.20 8.88
C LEU A 703 25.29 5.90 9.10
N PHE A 704 25.00 5.17 8.03
CA PHE A 704 24.13 4.01 8.06
C PHE A 704 24.94 2.71 8.23
N ALA A 705 24.47 1.84 9.12
CA ALA A 705 25.01 0.50 9.33
C ALA A 705 24.43 -0.55 8.37
N ALA A 706 23.32 -0.24 7.72
CA ALA A 706 22.68 -1.06 6.68
C ALA A 706 21.78 -0.21 5.79
N ALA A 707 21.70 -0.57 4.52
CA ALA A 707 20.84 0.10 3.55
C ALA A 707 20.08 -0.93 2.69
N ILE A 708 18.86 -0.59 2.28
CA ILE A 708 18.04 -1.40 1.39
C ILE A 708 17.51 -0.53 0.25
N SER A 709 17.95 -0.81 -0.97
CA SER A 709 17.47 -0.18 -2.19
C SER A 709 16.46 -1.10 -2.89
N HIS A 710 15.18 -0.71 -2.92
CA HIS A 710 14.16 -1.42 -3.68
C HIS A 710 13.93 -0.74 -5.02
N ALA A 711 14.16 -1.47 -6.12
CA ALA A 711 13.96 -1.00 -7.49
C ALA A 711 14.53 0.41 -7.72
N GLY A 712 15.77 0.66 -7.24
CA GLY A 712 16.41 1.96 -7.29
C GLY A 712 17.23 2.17 -8.54
N ILE A 713 17.28 3.43 -8.99
CA ILE A 713 18.09 3.87 -10.13
C ILE A 713 19.54 3.97 -9.67
N SER A 714 20.48 3.38 -10.37
CA SER A 714 21.93 3.49 -10.10
C SER A 714 22.66 4.37 -11.13
N ASP A 715 22.08 4.53 -12.31
CA ASP A 715 22.58 5.37 -13.39
C ASP A 715 21.41 6.12 -14.06
N HIS A 716 21.37 7.41 -13.87
CA HIS A 716 20.34 8.26 -14.46
C HIS A 716 20.34 8.20 -15.99
N THR A 717 21.49 7.95 -16.61
CA THR A 717 21.59 7.87 -18.08
C THR A 717 20.92 6.62 -18.62
N SER A 718 21.21 5.44 -18.05
CA SER A 718 20.58 4.19 -18.48
C SER A 718 19.09 4.18 -18.18
N TYR A 719 18.68 4.63 -16.99
CA TYR A 719 17.26 4.77 -16.63
C TYR A 719 16.51 5.70 -17.59
N TRP A 720 17.10 6.85 -17.93
CA TRP A 720 16.51 7.81 -18.87
C TRP A 720 16.14 7.17 -20.20
N GLY A 721 17.01 6.32 -20.73
CA GLY A 721 16.84 5.70 -22.05
C GLY A 721 16.08 4.38 -22.04
N GLU A 722 16.22 3.57 -20.97
CA GLU A 722 15.70 2.20 -20.92
C GLU A 722 14.35 2.10 -20.19
N GLY A 723 14.13 2.86 -19.13
CA GLY A 723 12.89 2.83 -18.38
C GLY A 723 11.67 3.24 -19.22
N TYR A 724 10.53 2.57 -19.01
CA TYR A 724 9.29 2.92 -19.74
C TYR A 724 8.86 4.38 -19.53
N TRP A 725 9.12 4.91 -18.34
CA TRP A 725 8.89 6.31 -18.02
C TRP A 725 10.21 7.09 -17.82
N GLY A 726 11.33 6.56 -18.28
CA GLY A 726 12.66 7.12 -18.02
C GLY A 726 12.78 8.57 -18.46
N TYR A 727 12.58 8.85 -19.74
CA TYR A 727 12.66 10.21 -20.24
C TYR A 727 11.51 11.11 -19.75
N SER A 728 10.29 10.59 -19.62
CA SER A 728 9.14 11.37 -19.15
C SER A 728 9.20 11.67 -17.65
N TYR A 729 9.76 10.77 -16.83
CA TYR A 729 10.05 11.09 -15.43
C TYR A 729 11.23 12.07 -15.33
N SER A 730 12.20 12.00 -16.23
CA SER A 730 13.27 12.99 -16.26
C SER A 730 12.76 14.40 -16.57
N GLU A 731 11.64 14.57 -17.28
CA GLU A 731 10.94 15.85 -17.38
C GLU A 731 10.48 16.41 -16.01
N VAL A 732 10.14 15.51 -15.07
CA VAL A 732 9.75 15.88 -13.72
C VAL A 732 10.96 16.25 -12.87
N SER A 733 12.02 15.44 -12.91
CA SER A 733 13.18 15.55 -12.01
C SER A 733 14.33 16.38 -12.55
N MET A 734 14.48 16.43 -13.89
CA MET A 734 15.62 17.06 -14.58
C MET A 734 15.17 18.13 -15.59
N ALA A 735 13.87 18.44 -15.63
CA ALA A 735 13.24 19.44 -16.50
C ALA A 735 13.69 19.37 -17.99
N ASN A 736 14.46 20.33 -18.45
CA ASN A 736 14.92 20.42 -19.84
C ASN A 736 16.35 19.87 -20.04
N GLU A 737 16.91 19.23 -19.00
CA GLU A 737 18.26 18.68 -19.07
C GLU A 737 18.26 17.26 -19.63
N TYR A 738 19.34 16.92 -20.35
CA TYR A 738 19.51 15.63 -21.02
C TYR A 738 20.93 15.07 -20.76
N PRO A 739 21.17 13.77 -20.95
CA PRO A 739 22.50 13.19 -20.75
C PRO A 739 23.62 13.89 -21.53
N TRP A 740 23.32 14.48 -22.68
CA TRP A 740 24.30 15.20 -23.52
C TRP A 740 24.40 16.71 -23.22
N THR A 741 23.46 17.30 -22.46
CA THR A 741 23.51 18.71 -22.04
C THR A 741 24.08 18.87 -20.65
N ASN A 742 23.81 17.95 -19.73
CA ASN A 742 24.17 18.09 -18.33
C ASN A 742 24.74 16.78 -17.73
N LYS A 743 26.01 16.56 -18.00
CA LYS A 743 26.72 15.39 -17.46
C LYS A 743 26.72 15.34 -15.94
N HIS A 744 26.72 16.49 -15.26
CA HIS A 744 26.70 16.55 -13.80
C HIS A 744 25.45 15.85 -13.24
N LEU A 745 24.25 16.15 -13.74
CA LEU A 745 23.02 15.51 -13.28
C LEU A 745 22.97 14.01 -13.62
N PHE A 746 23.35 13.65 -14.84
CA PHE A 746 23.13 12.27 -15.33
C PHE A 746 24.27 11.30 -15.02
N VAL A 747 25.49 11.78 -14.82
CA VAL A 747 26.66 10.93 -14.55
C VAL A 747 27.22 11.16 -13.16
N ASP A 748 27.59 12.41 -12.82
CA ASP A 748 28.31 12.67 -11.56
C ASP A 748 27.42 12.42 -10.31
N GLN A 749 26.08 12.58 -10.45
CA GLN A 749 25.13 12.26 -9.37
C GLN A 749 24.64 10.79 -9.40
N SER A 750 25.01 10.01 -10.40
CA SER A 750 24.63 8.59 -10.44
C SER A 750 25.46 7.76 -9.47
N PRO A 751 24.82 6.95 -8.59
CA PRO A 751 25.51 6.10 -7.62
C PRO A 751 26.55 5.15 -8.24
N LEU A 752 26.30 4.63 -9.44
CA LEU A 752 27.21 3.71 -10.14
C LEU A 752 28.60 4.29 -10.33
N TYR A 753 28.72 5.56 -10.73
CA TYR A 753 30.00 6.23 -10.97
C TYR A 753 30.70 6.68 -9.67
N ASN A 754 30.04 6.48 -8.52
CA ASN A 754 30.55 6.76 -7.19
C ASN A 754 30.57 5.50 -6.29
N ALA A 755 30.54 4.31 -6.90
CA ALA A 755 30.43 3.04 -6.18
C ALA A 755 31.58 2.79 -5.20
N ASP A 756 32.77 3.30 -5.51
CA ASP A 756 33.98 3.22 -4.66
C ASP A 756 33.83 3.91 -3.30
N LYS A 757 32.92 4.87 -3.19
CA LYS A 757 32.60 5.59 -1.95
C LYS A 757 31.62 4.83 -1.05
N ILE A 758 30.99 3.76 -1.53
CA ILE A 758 29.98 3.01 -0.79
C ILE A 758 30.66 1.97 0.10
N HIS A 759 30.50 2.12 1.42
CA HIS A 759 31.04 1.18 2.42
C HIS A 759 29.94 0.45 3.18
N THR A 760 28.76 1.05 3.31
CA THR A 760 27.60 0.51 4.01
C THR A 760 27.12 -0.81 3.36
N PRO A 761 26.83 -1.85 4.14
CA PRO A 761 26.15 -3.04 3.63
C PRO A 761 24.85 -2.69 2.91
N LEU A 762 24.79 -2.99 1.60
CA LEU A 762 23.68 -2.58 0.73
C LEU A 762 22.97 -3.81 0.14
N LEU A 763 21.68 -3.93 0.44
CA LEU A 763 20.78 -4.90 -0.17
C LEU A 763 20.04 -4.27 -1.33
N PHE A 764 20.06 -4.94 -2.49
CA PHE A 764 19.21 -4.65 -3.63
C PHE A 764 18.04 -5.62 -3.64
N VAL A 765 16.81 -5.10 -3.76
CA VAL A 765 15.60 -5.92 -3.96
C VAL A 765 14.88 -5.41 -5.21
N HIS A 766 14.59 -6.30 -6.17
CA HIS A 766 14.05 -5.89 -7.47
C HIS A 766 13.14 -6.97 -8.07
N GLY A 767 12.05 -6.56 -8.73
CA GLY A 767 11.22 -7.44 -9.55
C GLY A 767 11.89 -7.71 -10.91
N THR A 768 11.92 -8.98 -11.35
CA THR A 768 12.60 -9.31 -12.63
C THR A 768 11.86 -8.79 -13.87
N ALA A 769 10.57 -8.47 -13.74
CA ALA A 769 9.73 -7.93 -14.79
C ALA A 769 9.49 -6.41 -14.65
N ASP A 770 10.28 -5.73 -13.82
CA ASP A 770 10.17 -4.27 -13.64
C ASP A 770 10.60 -3.55 -14.92
N ASN A 771 9.65 -2.90 -15.57
CA ASN A 771 9.84 -2.11 -16.77
C ASN A 771 9.89 -0.59 -16.48
N ASN A 772 9.47 -0.19 -15.28
CA ASN A 772 9.58 1.21 -14.86
C ASN A 772 11.03 1.57 -14.53
N VAL A 773 11.60 0.84 -13.55
CA VAL A 773 13.04 0.90 -13.27
C VAL A 773 13.60 -0.47 -13.66
N PRO A 774 14.27 -0.58 -14.82
CA PRO A 774 14.79 -1.86 -15.29
C PRO A 774 15.69 -2.54 -14.27
N VAL A 775 15.58 -3.85 -14.13
CA VAL A 775 16.38 -4.64 -13.16
C VAL A 775 17.89 -4.45 -13.33
N GLY A 776 18.31 -4.07 -14.53
CA GLY A 776 19.69 -3.70 -14.88
C GLY A 776 20.28 -2.62 -13.96
N GLU A 777 19.44 -1.70 -13.49
CA GLU A 777 19.84 -0.65 -12.54
C GLU A 777 20.39 -1.24 -11.23
N SER A 778 19.76 -2.26 -10.68
CA SER A 778 20.29 -2.96 -9.50
C SER A 778 21.50 -3.84 -9.83
N ILE A 779 21.50 -4.53 -10.98
CA ILE A 779 22.57 -5.46 -11.38
C ILE A 779 23.90 -4.73 -11.53
N GLN A 780 23.93 -3.57 -12.19
CA GLN A 780 25.19 -2.86 -12.47
C GLN A 780 25.87 -2.35 -11.19
N LEU A 781 25.14 -1.74 -10.27
CA LEU A 781 25.74 -1.28 -9.01
C LEU A 781 26.08 -2.44 -8.07
N TYR A 782 25.26 -3.48 -8.01
CA TYR A 782 25.59 -4.71 -7.29
C TYR A 782 26.91 -5.33 -7.78
N THR A 783 27.08 -5.40 -9.10
CA THR A 783 28.31 -5.91 -9.72
C THR A 783 29.51 -5.05 -9.34
N ALA A 784 29.39 -3.72 -9.41
CA ALA A 784 30.44 -2.80 -8.99
C ALA A 784 30.85 -3.02 -7.54
N LEU A 785 29.88 -3.13 -6.62
CA LEU A 785 30.14 -3.36 -5.20
C LEU A 785 30.79 -4.71 -4.93
N LYS A 786 30.40 -5.78 -5.65
CA LYS A 786 31.05 -7.09 -5.55
C LYS A 786 32.53 -7.03 -6.02
N LEU A 787 32.81 -6.35 -7.11
CA LEU A 787 34.17 -6.16 -7.60
C LEU A 787 35.03 -5.34 -6.62
N LEU A 788 34.43 -4.41 -5.92
CA LEU A 788 35.08 -3.62 -4.87
C LEU A 788 35.21 -4.36 -3.53
N GLY A 789 34.72 -5.61 -3.43
CA GLY A 789 34.74 -6.41 -2.19
C GLY A 789 33.83 -5.84 -1.08
N ARG A 790 32.80 -5.09 -1.43
CA ARG A 790 31.88 -4.48 -0.46
C ARG A 790 30.82 -5.48 0.02
N PRO A 791 30.38 -5.42 1.29
CA PRO A 791 29.25 -6.23 1.76
C PRO A 791 27.97 -5.82 1.03
N THR A 792 27.49 -6.69 0.17
CA THR A 792 26.28 -6.44 -0.62
C THR A 792 25.56 -7.74 -0.94
N ALA A 793 24.24 -7.67 -1.07
CA ALA A 793 23.39 -8.75 -1.51
C ALA A 793 22.36 -8.26 -2.53
N MET A 794 21.88 -9.15 -3.40
CA MET A 794 20.81 -8.87 -4.34
C MET A 794 19.78 -9.98 -4.27
N VAL A 795 18.51 -9.62 -4.07
CA VAL A 795 17.37 -10.54 -4.06
C VAL A 795 16.41 -10.14 -5.16
N LEU A 796 16.21 -11.04 -6.11
CA LEU A 796 15.29 -10.84 -7.23
C LEU A 796 13.95 -11.51 -6.93
N VAL A 797 12.86 -10.81 -7.27
CA VAL A 797 11.50 -11.34 -7.12
C VAL A 797 10.97 -11.66 -8.52
N ASP A 798 11.02 -12.94 -8.86
CA ASP A 798 10.75 -13.42 -10.22
C ASP A 798 9.34 -13.08 -10.70
N GLY A 799 9.23 -12.57 -11.94
CA GLY A 799 7.96 -12.24 -12.59
C GLY A 799 7.19 -11.06 -11.94
N GLN A 800 7.77 -10.38 -10.95
CA GLN A 800 7.14 -9.18 -10.39
C GLN A 800 7.66 -7.93 -11.08
N ASP A 801 6.76 -6.96 -11.25
CA ASP A 801 7.01 -5.64 -11.79
C ASP A 801 7.46 -4.70 -10.65
N HIS A 802 7.39 -3.39 -10.86
CA HIS A 802 7.79 -2.33 -9.92
C HIS A 802 7.12 -2.42 -8.53
N HIS A 803 5.96 -3.04 -8.46
CA HIS A 803 5.26 -3.38 -7.23
C HIS A 803 5.20 -4.89 -7.01
N ILE A 804 5.64 -5.34 -5.85
CA ILE A 804 5.53 -6.73 -5.44
C ILE A 804 4.12 -6.96 -4.89
N ILE A 805 3.24 -7.56 -5.70
CA ILE A 805 1.81 -7.69 -5.38
C ILE A 805 1.36 -9.13 -5.12
N ASP A 806 2.05 -10.11 -5.68
CA ASP A 806 1.79 -11.53 -5.42
C ASP A 806 1.93 -11.82 -3.92
N TYR A 807 0.96 -12.50 -3.34
CA TYR A 807 0.87 -12.69 -1.89
C TYR A 807 2.11 -13.38 -1.29
N GLU A 808 2.49 -14.53 -1.82
CA GLU A 808 3.62 -15.31 -1.33
C GLU A 808 4.95 -14.60 -1.55
N LYS A 809 5.12 -13.99 -2.73
CA LYS A 809 6.31 -13.21 -3.06
C LYS A 809 6.42 -11.97 -2.19
N ARG A 810 5.29 -11.32 -1.91
CA ARG A 810 5.24 -10.15 -1.03
C ARG A 810 5.64 -10.48 0.41
N LEU A 811 5.18 -11.63 0.94
CA LEU A 811 5.61 -12.10 2.25
C LEU A 811 7.11 -12.41 2.30
N LYS A 812 7.64 -13.12 1.30
CA LYS A 812 9.08 -13.41 1.21
C LYS A 812 9.92 -12.15 1.08
N TRP A 813 9.47 -11.21 0.27
CA TRP A 813 10.12 -9.91 0.10
C TRP A 813 10.16 -9.12 1.42
N GLN A 814 9.06 -9.05 2.17
CA GLN A 814 9.06 -8.40 3.49
C GLN A 814 9.98 -9.11 4.47
N ASN A 815 9.96 -10.43 4.50
CA ASN A 815 10.87 -11.21 5.34
C ASN A 815 12.36 -11.00 4.98
N THR A 816 12.67 -10.78 3.70
CA THR A 816 14.03 -10.39 3.26
C THR A 816 14.48 -9.07 3.87
N ILE A 817 13.60 -8.06 3.88
CA ILE A 817 13.85 -6.76 4.49
C ILE A 817 14.10 -6.92 6.01
N PHE A 818 13.23 -7.68 6.68
CA PHE A 818 13.36 -7.92 8.12
C PHE A 818 14.67 -8.66 8.45
N ALA A 819 15.00 -9.69 7.68
CA ALA A 819 16.22 -10.49 7.87
C ALA A 819 17.49 -9.66 7.65
N TRP A 820 17.51 -8.77 6.66
CA TRP A 820 18.65 -7.87 6.42
C TRP A 820 18.86 -6.89 7.57
N PHE A 821 17.79 -6.25 8.04
CA PHE A 821 17.90 -5.34 9.18
C PHE A 821 18.22 -6.08 10.48
N ALA A 822 17.70 -7.28 10.71
CA ALA A 822 18.07 -8.08 11.87
C ALA A 822 19.56 -8.42 11.86
N LYS A 823 20.11 -8.86 10.71
CA LYS A 823 21.53 -9.18 10.52
C LYS A 823 22.45 -8.03 10.91
N TRP A 824 22.15 -6.81 10.47
CA TRP A 824 23.08 -5.67 10.61
C TRP A 824 22.76 -4.74 11.78
N LEU A 825 21.50 -4.62 12.16
CA LEU A 825 21.07 -3.67 13.19
C LEU A 825 20.82 -4.34 14.55
N GLN A 826 20.44 -5.64 14.57
CA GLN A 826 20.20 -6.40 15.80
C GLN A 826 21.28 -7.46 16.06
N ASP A 827 22.30 -7.57 15.20
CA ASP A 827 23.37 -8.57 15.26
C ASP A 827 22.84 -10.03 15.19
N ASP A 828 21.70 -10.24 14.52
CA ASP A 828 21.08 -11.54 14.34
C ASP A 828 21.04 -11.94 12.85
N ALA A 829 22.06 -12.70 12.43
CA ALA A 829 22.16 -13.21 11.06
C ALA A 829 21.34 -14.50 10.82
N SER A 830 20.75 -15.09 11.85
CA SER A 830 20.11 -16.40 11.77
C SER A 830 18.98 -16.44 10.75
N TRP A 831 18.15 -15.40 10.70
CA TRP A 831 17.06 -15.26 9.77
C TRP A 831 17.53 -15.18 8.31
N TRP A 832 18.57 -14.35 8.06
CA TRP A 832 19.16 -14.24 6.72
C TRP A 832 19.77 -15.57 6.27
N THR A 833 20.53 -16.22 7.14
CA THR A 833 21.16 -17.52 6.86
C THR A 833 20.12 -18.61 6.58
N GLU A 834 19.03 -18.63 7.31
CA GLU A 834 17.93 -19.59 7.05
C GLU A 834 17.28 -19.38 5.67
N MET A 835 17.08 -18.11 5.26
CA MET A 835 16.46 -17.80 3.97
C MET A 835 17.38 -18.01 2.77
N TYR A 836 18.66 -17.70 2.91
CA TYR A 836 19.60 -17.59 1.78
C TYR A 836 20.87 -18.42 1.93
N GLY A 837 21.05 -19.11 3.05
CA GLY A 837 22.26 -19.89 3.35
C GLY A 837 23.44 -19.03 3.77
N ASP A 838 24.57 -19.67 4.03
CA ASP A 838 25.85 -19.01 4.25
C ASP A 838 26.41 -18.50 2.91
N GLU A 839 27.11 -17.36 2.92
CA GLU A 839 27.61 -16.68 1.72
C GLU A 839 28.66 -17.49 0.91
N LYS A 840 28.96 -18.73 1.31
CA LYS A 840 29.89 -19.62 0.62
C LYS A 840 29.13 -20.71 -0.13
N MET A 841 29.01 -20.56 -1.46
CA MET A 841 28.77 -21.66 -2.36
C MET A 841 30.09 -22.31 -2.75
#